data_7e56350999f2c38b51634595b33f142d
#
_entry.id   7e56350999f2c38b51634595b33f142d
#
_cell.length_a   1.000
_cell.length_b   1.000
_cell.length_c   1.000
_cell.angle_alpha   90.00
_cell.angle_beta   90.00
_cell.angle_gamma   90.00
#
_symmetry.space_group_name_H-M   'P 1'
#
loop_
_entity.id
_entity.type
_entity.pdbx_description
1 polymer ?
#
loop_
_entity_poly.entity_id
_entity_poly.type
_entity_poly.pdbx_seq_one_letter_code
_entity_poly.pdbx_strand_id
1 'polypeptide(L)'
;MLGLNFKGSWRQYQKQVLDRFQDYQADGHVHLVAAPGSGKTTIGIELIARFGNPALILVPTVTIREQWVDRIQTAFLEDGQRLSDLVSQNLKEMKALTIVTYQAFHSAMNQLQSQEDGEAEDFMGFDLLASLRAQKVATLCLDECHHLRNEWWKSLEAFRKQYGPLKLISLTATPPYDSEPELWERYIRMCGEIDQEITVPELVKEDTLCPHQDFAYICSPTSEEAERLRQFEDSKWQYVNQLLTDTDFQKLITNSKVLRGNITSDVLLEDPKYLSAILIYLHSQKLEIPRNLQELLGTKEVPQLNYAWLETLLQGLLYQTPDWYDDVNDFSKKLEADLKARGLVEKRQVSLVKSKVNDQILNQSLGKLSGIADIFLIEYDSLGQELRQLVLADYIRKDFASYLGDSQASISQLGVLPYFETLRRSAQEHGISVSLAVLSGSVVILPASVKEELVALLPQIHLTFSAVGRLNQADYVQVGFPSTAKGIVAAVTELFQRGRIQVLVGTKSLLGEGWDAPCVNSLILGSFIGSFMLSNQMRGRAIRVWQGHPDKTSNIWHLVALEPIRILPLSGEKEEQDLNTNQDLQTLSRRMEHFLGLAYDYDTIETGLDRLAFPKPPFKKSQIRAYNERIKALSKDRASLREKWQSSLIVADKLEIVNEVAASKNKIPFLVLVDALKWVRFSLILFALDVLYILFRLRLYKVWWLTLACLLFLSFTVLRYVFFKSPYVRLRLLGESIRKAMLDSGHLSDEHSRVQVDEEKERYALFTYLKGGSMRDKELFAQTIGEFFAPVDNQRYLLKAEKAPAGQSAYFAVPTLFEKRKEDAQKFLDYLTPNIGQYRLVYTRNEAGRKILLESRIKSLSNKNDRILTKKKVKSALK
;
A
#
# COMPACT_ATOMS: atom_id res chain seq x y z
N MET A 1 24.97 -33.27 10.48
CA MET A 1 23.92 -32.90 9.47
C MET A 1 22.58 -33.29 10.07
N LEU A 2 21.53 -32.47 9.85
CA LEU A 2 20.20 -32.71 10.43
C LEU A 2 19.47 -33.93 9.83
N GLY A 3 20.02 -34.58 8.79
CA GLY A 3 19.38 -35.75 8.14
C GLY A 3 18.05 -35.44 7.47
N LEU A 4 17.90 -34.25 6.93
CA LEU A 4 16.69 -33.79 6.23
C LEU A 4 16.99 -33.76 4.72
N ASN A 5 16.20 -34.47 3.92
CA ASN A 5 16.31 -34.46 2.47
C ASN A 5 14.94 -34.28 1.83
N PHE A 6 14.79 -33.29 0.96
CA PHE A 6 13.51 -33.06 0.28
C PHE A 6 13.20 -34.22 -0.69
N LYS A 7 12.07 -34.90 -0.48
CA LYS A 7 11.61 -36.03 -1.29
C LYS A 7 10.93 -35.64 -2.61
N GLY A 8 10.68 -34.34 -2.81
CA GLY A 8 9.99 -33.83 -3.99
C GLY A 8 10.93 -33.22 -5.04
N SER A 9 10.35 -32.52 -6.00
CA SER A 9 11.09 -31.77 -7.02
C SER A 9 10.96 -30.27 -6.75
N TRP A 10 12.06 -29.55 -6.86
CA TRP A 10 12.08 -28.09 -6.71
C TRP A 10 11.49 -27.42 -7.95
N ARG A 11 10.57 -26.50 -7.75
CA ARG A 11 10.07 -25.59 -8.79
C ARG A 11 11.15 -24.57 -9.17
N GLN A 12 11.08 -24.00 -10.36
CA GLN A 12 12.14 -23.15 -10.88
C GLN A 12 12.44 -21.95 -9.96
N TYR A 13 11.41 -21.24 -9.46
CA TYR A 13 11.60 -20.12 -8.54
C TYR A 13 12.18 -20.55 -7.18
N GLN A 14 11.82 -21.75 -6.69
CA GLN A 14 12.40 -22.30 -5.46
C GLN A 14 13.88 -22.63 -5.66
N LYS A 15 14.21 -23.24 -6.80
CA LYS A 15 15.59 -23.55 -7.17
C LYS A 15 16.46 -22.30 -7.24
N GLN A 16 15.94 -21.20 -7.81
CA GLN A 16 16.65 -19.92 -7.87
C GLN A 16 17.01 -19.36 -6.48
N VAL A 17 16.12 -19.51 -5.48
CA VAL A 17 16.43 -19.15 -4.09
C VAL A 17 17.56 -20.04 -3.56
N LEU A 18 17.45 -21.33 -3.79
CA LEU A 18 18.38 -22.31 -3.24
C LEU A 18 19.76 -22.30 -3.91
N ASP A 19 19.85 -21.89 -5.17
CA ASP A 19 21.11 -21.75 -5.93
C ASP A 19 21.97 -20.57 -5.39
N ARG A 20 21.33 -19.58 -4.73
CA ARG A 20 22.01 -18.46 -4.05
C ARG A 20 22.42 -18.76 -2.60
N PHE A 21 22.35 -20.02 -2.16
CA PHE A 21 22.64 -20.39 -0.78
C PHE A 21 24.05 -19.99 -0.30
N GLN A 22 25.03 -19.96 -1.20
CA GLN A 22 26.40 -19.52 -0.84
C GLN A 22 26.43 -18.06 -0.39
N ASP A 23 25.63 -17.18 -1.00
CA ASP A 23 25.51 -15.78 -0.61
C ASP A 23 24.93 -15.68 0.81
N TYR A 24 23.86 -16.43 1.09
CA TYR A 24 23.20 -16.47 2.41
C TYR A 24 24.10 -17.08 3.50
N GLN A 25 24.94 -18.03 3.11
CA GLN A 25 25.90 -18.64 4.03
C GLN A 25 27.00 -17.65 4.42
N ALA A 26 27.41 -16.77 3.51
CA ALA A 26 28.48 -15.81 3.71
C ALA A 26 28.09 -14.73 4.72
N ASP A 27 26.87 -14.15 4.59
CA ASP A 27 26.38 -13.11 5.49
C ASP A 27 25.59 -13.64 6.69
N GLY A 28 25.24 -14.94 6.68
CA GLY A 28 24.49 -15.61 7.75
C GLY A 28 23.01 -15.21 7.82
N HIS A 29 22.47 -14.67 6.74
CA HIS A 29 21.12 -14.15 6.70
C HIS A 29 20.42 -14.54 5.40
N VAL A 30 19.11 -14.78 5.47
CA VAL A 30 18.20 -14.87 4.31
C VAL A 30 16.81 -14.37 4.67
N HIS A 31 16.36 -13.38 3.95
CA HIS A 31 15.00 -12.84 4.05
C HIS A 31 14.24 -13.08 2.75
N LEU A 32 13.32 -14.04 2.80
CA LEU A 32 12.52 -14.46 1.67
C LEU A 32 11.09 -13.90 1.79
N VAL A 33 10.71 -13.06 0.85
CA VAL A 33 9.32 -12.66 0.64
C VAL A 33 8.72 -13.55 -0.44
N ALA A 34 7.67 -14.30 -0.09
CA ALA A 34 7.09 -15.25 -1.02
C ALA A 34 5.57 -15.29 -0.89
N ALA A 35 4.87 -15.03 -1.97
CA ALA A 35 3.41 -14.97 -2.01
C ALA A 35 2.76 -16.24 -1.42
N PRO A 36 1.53 -16.15 -0.87
CA PRO A 36 0.84 -17.32 -0.32
C PRO A 36 0.72 -18.44 -1.36
N GLY A 37 1.02 -19.67 -0.97
CA GLY A 37 1.03 -20.84 -1.88
C GLY A 37 2.38 -21.15 -2.54
N SER A 38 3.41 -20.32 -2.34
CA SER A 38 4.76 -20.52 -2.92
C SER A 38 5.54 -21.67 -2.31
N GLY A 39 5.10 -22.24 -1.19
CA GLY A 39 5.84 -23.28 -0.47
C GLY A 39 6.98 -22.74 0.41
N LYS A 40 6.81 -21.55 1.02
CA LYS A 40 7.76 -20.92 1.95
C LYS A 40 8.30 -21.88 3.00
N THR A 41 7.41 -22.61 3.67
CA THR A 41 7.75 -23.61 4.70
C THR A 41 8.73 -24.63 4.16
N THR A 42 8.49 -25.14 2.94
CA THR A 42 9.38 -26.13 2.29
C THR A 42 10.77 -25.54 2.02
N ILE A 43 10.83 -24.30 1.51
CA ILE A 43 12.12 -23.60 1.30
C ILE A 43 12.80 -23.34 2.65
N GLY A 44 12.05 -22.91 3.67
CA GLY A 44 12.58 -22.66 5.01
C GLY A 44 13.22 -23.91 5.64
N ILE A 45 12.57 -25.08 5.53
CA ILE A 45 13.12 -26.35 6.02
C ILE A 45 14.41 -26.70 5.27
N GLU A 46 14.44 -26.55 3.95
CA GLU A 46 15.64 -26.79 3.13
C GLU A 46 16.80 -25.86 3.50
N LEU A 47 16.52 -24.57 3.72
CA LEU A 47 17.54 -23.61 4.14
C LEU A 47 18.11 -23.98 5.52
N ILE A 48 17.27 -24.40 6.48
CA ILE A 48 17.70 -24.90 7.77
C ILE A 48 18.58 -26.15 7.60
N ALA A 49 18.16 -27.09 6.74
CA ALA A 49 18.93 -28.30 6.45
C ALA A 49 20.31 -27.99 5.87
N ARG A 50 20.39 -27.01 4.95
CA ARG A 50 21.66 -26.59 4.33
C ARG A 50 22.57 -25.82 5.31
N PHE A 51 22.02 -25.02 6.21
CA PHE A 51 22.80 -24.44 7.30
C PHE A 51 23.34 -25.49 8.25
N GLY A 52 22.64 -26.62 8.42
CA GLY A 52 23.10 -27.82 9.09
C GLY A 52 23.24 -27.72 10.62
N ASN A 53 22.70 -26.68 11.25
CA ASN A 53 22.79 -26.43 12.69
C ASN A 53 21.41 -26.62 13.36
N PRO A 54 21.37 -26.90 14.69
CA PRO A 54 20.14 -26.88 15.43
C PRO A 54 19.43 -25.53 15.29
N ALA A 55 18.10 -25.57 15.10
CA ALA A 55 17.32 -24.40 14.76
C ALA A 55 16.15 -24.21 15.74
N LEU A 56 15.93 -22.94 16.10
CA LEU A 56 14.70 -22.46 16.72
C LEU A 56 13.81 -21.85 15.64
N ILE A 57 12.61 -22.37 15.49
CA ILE A 57 11.63 -21.93 14.49
C ILE A 57 10.46 -21.27 15.23
N LEU A 58 10.24 -19.99 14.98
CA LEU A 58 9.16 -19.22 15.58
C LEU A 58 8.04 -18.99 14.57
N VAL A 59 6.83 -19.36 14.96
CA VAL A 59 5.62 -19.27 14.13
C VAL A 59 4.52 -18.47 14.81
N PRO A 60 3.55 -17.88 14.07
CA PRO A 60 2.53 -17.03 14.71
C PRO A 60 1.44 -17.80 15.45
N THR A 61 1.09 -19.02 15.02
CA THR A 61 -0.03 -19.80 15.56
C THR A 61 0.30 -21.28 15.68
N VAL A 62 -0.43 -21.98 16.56
CA VAL A 62 -0.35 -23.44 16.72
C VAL A 62 -0.65 -24.15 15.42
N THR A 63 -1.62 -23.69 14.64
CA THR A 63 -1.95 -24.29 13.33
C THR A 63 -0.78 -24.27 12.37
N ILE A 64 -0.03 -23.17 12.30
CA ILE A 64 1.17 -23.07 11.45
C ILE A 64 2.30 -23.95 12.02
N ARG A 65 2.42 -24.05 13.35
CA ARG A 65 3.35 -24.99 14.01
C ARG A 65 3.12 -26.42 13.52
N GLU A 66 1.85 -26.90 13.56
CA GLU A 66 1.49 -28.22 13.08
C GLU A 66 1.78 -28.39 11.57
N GLN A 67 1.55 -27.39 10.75
CA GLN A 67 1.89 -27.42 9.32
C GLN A 67 3.41 -27.60 9.08
N TRP A 68 4.26 -26.97 9.88
CA TRP A 68 5.72 -27.20 9.83
C TRP A 68 6.07 -28.62 10.18
N VAL A 69 5.50 -29.15 11.26
CA VAL A 69 5.73 -30.53 11.72
C VAL A 69 5.29 -31.54 10.65
N ASP A 70 4.08 -31.39 10.13
CA ASP A 70 3.56 -32.26 9.06
C ASP A 70 4.43 -32.19 7.79
N ARG A 71 4.87 -30.99 7.40
CA ARG A 71 5.74 -30.80 6.23
C ARG A 71 7.09 -31.45 6.41
N ILE A 72 7.70 -31.38 7.60
CA ILE A 72 8.95 -32.11 7.90
C ILE A 72 8.72 -33.60 7.78
N GLN A 73 7.65 -34.12 8.40
CA GLN A 73 7.33 -35.53 8.41
C GLN A 73 7.09 -36.11 7.01
N THR A 74 6.29 -35.42 6.22
CA THR A 74 5.83 -35.93 4.94
C THR A 74 6.82 -35.73 3.81
N ALA A 75 7.60 -34.64 3.83
CA ALA A 75 8.40 -34.21 2.69
C ALA A 75 9.93 -34.25 2.92
N PHE A 76 10.44 -34.36 4.15
CA PHE A 76 11.86 -34.24 4.43
C PHE A 76 12.45 -35.42 5.24
N LEU A 77 11.63 -36.09 6.03
CA LEU A 77 12.12 -37.14 6.93
C LEU A 77 12.52 -38.40 6.13
N GLU A 78 13.74 -38.89 6.31
CA GLU A 78 14.21 -40.11 5.63
C GLU A 78 13.55 -41.37 6.21
N ASP A 79 13.52 -42.44 5.42
CA ASP A 79 12.93 -43.72 5.84
C ASP A 79 13.73 -44.32 7.01
N GLY A 80 13.03 -44.61 8.09
CA GLY A 80 13.61 -45.15 9.33
C GLY A 80 13.94 -44.10 10.40
N GLN A 81 13.87 -42.81 10.08
CA GLN A 81 13.97 -41.74 11.08
C GLN A 81 12.62 -41.51 11.79
N ARG A 82 12.66 -41.21 13.08
CA ARG A 82 11.49 -40.87 13.85
C ARG A 82 11.41 -39.33 14.00
N LEU A 83 10.30 -38.77 13.69
CA LEU A 83 10.03 -37.34 13.89
C LEU A 83 10.32 -36.91 15.33
N SER A 84 9.91 -37.74 16.29
CA SER A 84 10.11 -37.51 17.70
C SER A 84 11.57 -37.37 18.15
N ASP A 85 12.55 -37.84 17.38
CA ASP A 85 13.97 -37.72 17.71
C ASP A 85 14.57 -36.40 17.23
N LEU A 86 13.98 -35.80 16.20
CA LEU A 86 14.47 -34.60 15.53
C LEU A 86 13.72 -33.31 15.92
N VAL A 87 12.40 -33.41 16.09
CA VAL A 87 11.50 -32.24 16.25
C VAL A 87 10.96 -32.20 17.67
N SER A 88 10.95 -31.01 18.27
CA SER A 88 10.22 -30.70 19.50
C SER A 88 9.28 -29.50 19.27
N GLN A 89 8.15 -29.51 19.95
CA GLN A 89 7.22 -28.39 20.04
C GLN A 89 7.22 -27.74 21.43
N ASN A 90 8.18 -28.14 22.31
CA ASN A 90 8.29 -27.67 23.69
C ASN A 90 9.68 -27.09 23.95
N LEU A 91 9.75 -25.87 24.49
CA LEU A 91 10.99 -25.19 24.84
C LEU A 91 11.74 -25.83 26.02
N LYS A 92 11.04 -26.60 26.86
CA LYS A 92 11.66 -27.33 27.98
C LYS A 92 12.34 -28.62 27.55
N GLU A 93 11.93 -29.18 26.40
CA GLU A 93 12.45 -30.42 25.83
C GLU A 93 12.96 -30.19 24.41
N MET A 94 13.94 -29.30 24.26
CA MET A 94 14.46 -28.92 22.96
C MET A 94 15.12 -30.07 22.22
N LYS A 95 14.98 -30.07 20.90
CA LYS A 95 15.67 -30.98 19.97
C LYS A 95 16.38 -30.21 18.88
N ALA A 96 16.93 -30.90 17.90
CA ALA A 96 17.65 -30.28 16.80
C ALA A 96 16.79 -29.27 16.02
N LEU A 97 15.47 -29.51 15.91
CA LEU A 97 14.48 -28.56 15.43
C LEU A 97 13.45 -28.32 16.52
N THR A 98 13.40 -27.12 17.05
CA THR A 98 12.40 -26.73 18.05
C THR A 98 11.46 -25.69 17.43
N ILE A 99 10.18 -26.04 17.30
CA ILE A 99 9.16 -25.24 16.61
C ILE A 99 8.13 -24.79 17.64
N VAL A 100 8.06 -23.47 17.91
CA VAL A 100 7.16 -22.90 18.91
C VAL A 100 6.53 -21.61 18.42
N THR A 101 5.48 -21.18 19.08
CA THR A 101 4.83 -19.90 18.72
C THR A 101 5.63 -18.70 19.25
N TYR A 102 5.44 -17.52 18.64
CA TYR A 102 5.99 -16.26 19.16
C TYR A 102 5.51 -15.98 20.59
N GLN A 103 4.29 -16.41 20.92
CA GLN A 103 3.75 -16.22 22.27
C GLN A 103 4.46 -17.11 23.29
N ALA A 104 4.64 -18.40 23.01
CA ALA A 104 5.37 -19.33 23.89
C ALA A 104 6.82 -18.86 24.10
N PHE A 105 7.48 -18.39 23.02
CA PHE A 105 8.82 -17.81 23.09
C PHE A 105 8.85 -16.55 23.97
N HIS A 106 7.88 -15.62 23.79
CA HIS A 106 7.75 -14.41 24.61
C HIS A 106 7.55 -14.76 26.09
N SER A 107 6.66 -15.71 26.37
CA SER A 107 6.40 -16.16 27.74
C SER A 107 7.64 -16.79 28.39
N ALA A 108 8.38 -17.62 27.66
CA ALA A 108 9.62 -18.23 28.14
C ALA A 108 10.74 -17.19 28.40
N MET A 109 10.89 -16.19 27.50
CA MET A 109 11.87 -15.12 27.68
C MET A 109 11.59 -14.24 28.91
N ASN A 110 10.33 -14.08 29.28
CA ASN A 110 9.90 -13.24 30.40
C ASN A 110 9.47 -14.07 31.65
N GLN A 111 9.68 -15.39 31.63
CA GLN A 111 9.31 -16.31 32.70
C GLN A 111 7.84 -16.20 33.12
N LEU A 112 6.94 -16.14 32.16
CA LEU A 112 5.50 -15.99 32.33
C LEU A 112 4.78 -17.33 32.10
N GLN A 113 3.54 -17.41 32.57
CA GLN A 113 2.63 -18.48 32.14
C GLN A 113 2.09 -18.20 30.74
N SER A 114 2.05 -19.19 29.88
CA SER A 114 1.44 -19.15 28.56
C SER A 114 0.21 -20.03 28.52
N GLN A 115 -0.84 -19.55 27.87
CA GLN A 115 -2.04 -20.32 27.61
C GLN A 115 -2.42 -20.17 26.14
N GLU A 116 -2.21 -21.22 25.35
CA GLU A 116 -2.55 -21.25 23.92
C GLU A 116 -3.39 -22.50 23.61
N ASP A 117 -4.51 -22.32 22.94
CA ASP A 117 -5.42 -23.37 22.48
C ASP A 117 -5.69 -24.50 23.49
N GLY A 118 -5.78 -24.15 24.79
CA GLY A 118 -6.04 -25.09 25.87
C GLY A 118 -4.81 -25.78 26.47
N GLU A 119 -3.62 -25.51 25.95
CA GLU A 119 -2.36 -25.96 26.53
C GLU A 119 -1.78 -24.83 27.43
N ALA A 120 -1.64 -25.11 28.71
CA ALA A 120 -1.02 -24.21 29.67
C ALA A 120 0.44 -24.60 29.88
N GLU A 121 1.35 -23.73 29.56
CA GLU A 121 2.79 -23.88 29.84
C GLU A 121 3.22 -22.84 30.86
N ASP A 122 3.89 -23.32 31.92
CA ASP A 122 4.44 -22.45 32.95
C ASP A 122 5.97 -22.36 32.81
N PHE A 123 6.44 -21.14 32.48
CA PHE A 123 7.87 -20.88 32.32
C PHE A 123 8.50 -20.16 33.54
N MET A 124 7.84 -20.15 34.67
CA MET A 124 8.42 -19.59 35.90
C MET A 124 9.72 -20.35 36.30
N GLY A 125 10.81 -19.61 36.42
CA GLY A 125 12.13 -20.18 36.74
C GLY A 125 12.83 -20.89 35.59
N PHE A 126 12.27 -20.89 34.38
CA PHE A 126 12.90 -21.51 33.21
C PHE A 126 13.92 -20.56 32.57
N ASP A 127 15.17 -21.03 32.42
CA ASP A 127 16.22 -20.30 31.72
C ASP A 127 16.28 -20.74 30.25
N LEU A 128 15.57 -19.96 29.40
CA LEU A 128 15.54 -20.20 27.96
C LEU A 128 16.92 -20.09 27.31
N LEU A 129 17.75 -19.10 27.73
CA LEU A 129 19.06 -18.87 27.12
C LEU A 129 20.03 -20.01 27.41
N ALA A 130 20.02 -20.51 28.67
CA ALA A 130 20.83 -21.68 29.03
C ALA A 130 20.41 -22.93 28.25
N SER A 131 19.11 -23.15 28.10
CA SER A 131 18.56 -24.30 27.34
C SER A 131 18.93 -24.24 25.86
N LEU A 132 18.82 -23.08 25.22
CA LEU A 132 19.22 -22.86 23.83
C LEU A 132 20.73 -23.06 23.60
N ARG A 133 21.55 -22.60 24.56
CA ARG A 133 23.02 -22.82 24.53
C ARG A 133 23.38 -24.28 24.73
N ALA A 134 22.72 -25.01 25.62
CA ALA A 134 22.90 -26.42 25.83
C ALA A 134 22.62 -27.22 24.54
N GLN A 135 21.57 -26.86 23.83
CA GLN A 135 21.19 -27.46 22.55
C GLN A 135 22.02 -26.95 21.35
N LYS A 136 22.94 -25.97 21.58
CA LYS A 136 23.80 -25.37 20.55
C LYS A 136 23.00 -24.81 19.38
N VAL A 137 21.85 -24.17 19.64
CA VAL A 137 21.04 -23.53 18.63
C VAL A 137 21.84 -22.42 17.96
N ALA A 138 22.02 -22.53 16.65
CA ALA A 138 22.78 -21.56 15.86
C ALA A 138 21.99 -20.98 14.66
N THR A 139 20.75 -21.44 14.44
CA THR A 139 19.85 -20.93 13.43
C THR A 139 18.54 -20.48 14.04
N LEU A 140 18.09 -19.28 13.71
CA LEU A 140 16.77 -18.73 14.05
C LEU A 140 15.95 -18.59 12.78
N CYS A 141 14.80 -19.23 12.74
CA CYS A 141 13.84 -19.08 11.64
C CYS A 141 12.59 -18.34 12.14
N LEU A 142 12.25 -17.23 11.49
CA LEU A 142 11.08 -16.43 11.78
C LEU A 142 10.07 -16.64 10.65
N ASP A 143 9.01 -17.41 10.88
CA ASP A 143 7.95 -17.59 9.90
C ASP A 143 6.84 -16.55 10.13
N GLU A 144 6.32 -16.00 9.03
CA GLU A 144 5.37 -14.88 9.02
C GLU A 144 5.81 -13.74 9.96
N CYS A 145 7.08 -13.34 9.82
CA CYS A 145 7.75 -12.39 10.71
C CYS A 145 7.08 -11.00 10.78
N HIS A 146 6.15 -10.70 9.90
CA HIS A 146 5.32 -9.50 9.94
C HIS A 146 4.25 -9.50 11.06
N HIS A 147 3.93 -10.69 11.66
CA HIS A 147 2.95 -10.81 12.76
C HIS A 147 3.51 -10.41 14.13
N LEU A 148 4.75 -10.01 14.23
CA LEU A 148 5.39 -9.66 15.48
C LEU A 148 4.68 -8.50 16.18
N ARG A 149 4.00 -8.78 17.30
CA ARG A 149 3.41 -7.77 18.21
C ARG A 149 4.52 -7.01 18.93
N ASN A 150 4.25 -5.81 19.39
CA ASN A 150 5.27 -4.98 20.07
C ASN A 150 5.98 -5.68 21.24
N GLU A 151 5.28 -6.51 22.00
CA GLU A 151 5.82 -7.24 23.14
C GLU A 151 6.73 -8.39 22.69
N TRP A 152 6.31 -9.15 21.68
CA TRP A 152 7.12 -10.23 21.09
C TRP A 152 8.37 -9.66 20.43
N TRP A 153 8.24 -8.53 19.80
CA TRP A 153 9.34 -7.80 19.20
C TRP A 153 10.43 -7.44 20.21
N LYS A 154 10.03 -6.85 21.36
CA LYS A 154 10.96 -6.52 22.43
C LYS A 154 11.69 -7.76 22.98
N SER A 155 10.97 -8.86 23.16
CA SER A 155 11.57 -10.11 23.62
C SER A 155 12.57 -10.70 22.62
N LEU A 156 12.28 -10.60 21.33
CA LEU A 156 13.16 -11.07 20.28
C LEU A 156 14.41 -10.18 20.14
N GLU A 157 14.27 -8.86 20.27
CA GLU A 157 15.42 -7.93 20.32
C GLU A 157 16.32 -8.21 21.55
N ALA A 158 15.71 -8.39 22.71
CA ALA A 158 16.44 -8.74 23.94
C ALA A 158 17.16 -10.07 23.79
N PHE A 159 16.50 -11.07 23.23
CA PHE A 159 17.09 -12.38 22.94
C PHE A 159 18.32 -12.26 22.03
N ARG A 160 18.20 -11.62 20.87
CA ARG A 160 19.34 -11.47 19.95
C ARG A 160 20.53 -10.76 20.57
N LYS A 161 20.26 -9.76 21.42
CA LYS A 161 21.31 -9.00 22.13
C LYS A 161 22.04 -9.87 23.19
N GLN A 162 21.32 -10.75 23.89
CA GLN A 162 21.85 -11.57 24.99
C GLN A 162 22.46 -12.90 24.52
N TYR A 163 21.88 -13.51 23.49
CA TYR A 163 22.31 -14.82 23.01
C TYR A 163 23.57 -14.74 22.15
N GLY A 164 23.65 -13.74 21.27
CA GLY A 164 24.76 -13.53 20.34
C GLY A 164 24.39 -13.81 18.88
N PRO A 165 25.38 -13.92 17.99
CA PRO A 165 25.15 -14.09 16.56
C PRO A 165 24.51 -15.44 16.24
N LEU A 166 23.45 -15.38 15.41
CA LEU A 166 22.69 -16.50 14.90
C LEU A 166 22.55 -16.35 13.39
N LYS A 167 22.51 -17.47 12.67
CA LYS A 167 22.02 -17.48 11.29
C LYS A 167 20.54 -17.21 11.29
N LEU A 168 20.12 -16.27 10.46
CA LEU A 168 18.74 -15.80 10.44
C LEU A 168 18.04 -16.18 9.15
N ILE A 169 16.88 -16.84 9.27
CA ILE A 169 15.96 -17.09 8.16
C ILE A 169 14.66 -16.37 8.46
N SER A 170 14.31 -15.39 7.65
CA SER A 170 13.07 -14.62 7.77
C SER A 170 12.15 -14.94 6.59
N LEU A 171 10.98 -15.47 6.89
CA LEU A 171 10.00 -15.88 5.89
C LEU A 171 8.72 -15.07 6.05
N THR A 172 8.21 -14.52 4.98
CA THR A 172 6.93 -13.82 5.00
C THR A 172 6.27 -13.84 3.62
N ALA A 173 4.93 -13.77 3.61
CA ALA A 173 4.20 -13.51 2.37
C ALA A 173 3.93 -12.01 2.16
N THR A 174 3.95 -11.23 3.21
CA THR A 174 3.40 -9.88 3.26
C THR A 174 4.21 -9.00 4.18
N PRO A 175 5.38 -8.51 3.74
CA PRO A 175 6.07 -7.48 4.50
C PRO A 175 5.16 -6.28 4.77
N PRO A 176 5.34 -5.54 5.85
CA PRO A 176 4.50 -4.40 6.20
C PRO A 176 4.84 -3.17 5.34
N TYR A 177 4.67 -3.29 4.00
CA TYR A 177 4.99 -2.24 3.03
C TYR A 177 4.18 -0.95 3.23
N ASP A 178 2.97 -1.07 3.81
CA ASP A 178 2.07 0.04 4.09
C ASP A 178 2.24 0.64 5.49
N SER A 179 3.30 0.26 6.21
CA SER A 179 3.59 0.75 7.56
C SER A 179 4.32 2.10 7.55
N GLU A 180 4.29 2.79 8.68
CA GLU A 180 5.10 3.99 8.91
C GLU A 180 6.61 3.67 8.81
N PRO A 181 7.45 4.64 8.37
CA PRO A 181 8.88 4.41 8.14
C PRO A 181 9.63 3.83 9.33
N GLU A 182 9.29 4.25 10.56
CA GLU A 182 9.92 3.74 11.78
C GLU A 182 9.63 2.25 12.02
N LEU A 183 8.40 1.81 11.71
CA LEU A 183 8.02 0.40 11.81
C LEU A 183 8.70 -0.43 10.72
N TRP A 184 8.82 0.12 9.52
CA TRP A 184 9.56 -0.49 8.43
C TRP A 184 11.04 -0.67 8.76
N GLU A 185 11.73 0.36 9.25
CA GLU A 185 13.13 0.27 9.68
C GLU A 185 13.33 -0.76 10.79
N ARG A 186 12.39 -0.82 11.74
CA ARG A 186 12.41 -1.80 12.81
C ARG A 186 12.26 -3.23 12.28
N TYR A 187 11.35 -3.42 11.32
CA TYR A 187 11.13 -4.70 10.65
C TYR A 187 12.40 -5.17 9.94
N ILE A 188 13.00 -4.34 9.10
CA ILE A 188 14.23 -4.66 8.38
C ILE A 188 15.40 -4.93 9.33
N ARG A 189 15.54 -4.16 10.40
CA ARG A 189 16.58 -4.40 11.41
C ARG A 189 16.47 -5.78 12.08
N MET A 190 15.26 -6.27 12.25
CA MET A 190 15.01 -7.60 12.85
C MET A 190 15.16 -8.72 11.86
N CYS A 191 14.49 -8.60 10.72
CA CYS A 191 14.35 -9.66 9.73
C CYS A 191 15.48 -9.67 8.69
N GLY A 192 16.27 -8.60 8.62
CA GLY A 192 17.28 -8.38 7.60
C GLY A 192 16.71 -7.77 6.30
N GLU A 193 17.58 -7.38 5.40
CA GLU A 193 17.20 -6.93 4.07
C GLU A 193 16.56 -8.06 3.27
N ILE A 194 15.65 -7.70 2.35
CA ILE A 194 14.97 -8.70 1.52
C ILE A 194 15.93 -9.18 0.42
N ASP A 195 16.32 -10.46 0.50
CA ASP A 195 17.22 -11.08 -0.48
C ASP A 195 16.51 -11.49 -1.76
N GLN A 196 15.29 -12.00 -1.63
CA GLN A 196 14.49 -12.41 -2.77
C GLN A 196 12.99 -12.29 -2.52
N GLU A 197 12.27 -11.87 -3.56
CA GLU A 197 10.81 -11.83 -3.58
C GLU A 197 10.28 -12.77 -4.66
N ILE A 198 9.45 -13.76 -4.26
CA ILE A 198 8.71 -14.65 -5.16
C ILE A 198 7.31 -14.07 -5.33
N THR A 199 6.99 -13.63 -6.52
CA THR A 199 5.80 -12.83 -6.80
C THR A 199 4.63 -13.66 -7.31
N VAL A 200 3.42 -13.12 -7.20
CA VAL A 200 2.21 -13.78 -7.73
C VAL A 200 2.32 -14.09 -9.23
N PRO A 201 2.81 -13.20 -10.10
CA PRO A 201 2.99 -13.50 -11.53
C PRO A 201 3.92 -14.69 -11.81
N GLU A 202 5.01 -14.83 -11.07
CA GLU A 202 5.91 -16.00 -11.20
C GLU A 202 5.20 -17.29 -10.83
N LEU A 203 4.38 -17.25 -9.77
CA LEU A 203 3.63 -18.42 -9.33
C LEU A 203 2.48 -18.81 -10.30
N VAL A 204 1.86 -17.83 -10.94
CA VAL A 204 0.87 -18.08 -12.00
C VAL A 204 1.56 -18.63 -13.25
N LYS A 205 2.76 -18.13 -13.61
CA LYS A 205 3.55 -18.63 -14.74
C LYS A 205 3.91 -20.12 -14.59
N GLU A 206 4.18 -20.57 -13.37
CA GLU A 206 4.54 -21.96 -13.06
C GLU A 206 3.33 -22.80 -12.59
N ASP A 207 2.10 -22.39 -12.91
CA ASP A 207 0.87 -23.09 -12.54
C ASP A 207 0.79 -23.46 -11.04
N THR A 208 1.40 -22.66 -10.20
CA THR A 208 1.35 -22.80 -8.73
C THR A 208 0.15 -22.05 -8.15
N LEU A 209 -0.23 -20.97 -8.80
CA LEU A 209 -1.44 -20.19 -8.51
C LEU A 209 -2.33 -20.17 -9.76
N CYS A 210 -3.64 -20.11 -9.56
CA CYS A 210 -4.58 -20.02 -10.68
C CYS A 210 -4.65 -18.59 -11.23
N PRO A 211 -5.01 -18.43 -12.52
CA PRO A 211 -5.37 -17.14 -13.09
C PRO A 211 -6.49 -16.48 -12.28
N HIS A 212 -6.35 -15.19 -12.00
CA HIS A 212 -7.31 -14.48 -11.14
C HIS A 212 -7.38 -13.00 -11.51
N GLN A 213 -8.49 -12.36 -11.09
CA GLN A 213 -8.71 -10.93 -11.28
C GLN A 213 -9.26 -10.32 -10.01
N ASP A 214 -8.73 -9.14 -9.66
CA ASP A 214 -9.29 -8.29 -8.60
C ASP A 214 -10.36 -7.37 -9.20
N PHE A 215 -11.49 -7.24 -8.51
CA PHE A 215 -12.60 -6.35 -8.86
C PHE A 215 -12.90 -5.40 -7.70
N ALA A 216 -13.01 -4.11 -7.97
CA ALA A 216 -13.41 -3.11 -7.00
C ALA A 216 -14.88 -2.74 -7.24
N TYR A 217 -15.81 -3.32 -6.49
CA TYR A 217 -17.23 -3.05 -6.63
C TYR A 217 -17.63 -1.82 -5.83
N ILE A 218 -18.20 -0.82 -6.50
CA ILE A 218 -18.62 0.43 -5.87
C ILE A 218 -20.05 0.29 -5.37
N CYS A 219 -20.21 0.29 -4.03
CA CYS A 219 -21.48 0.24 -3.35
C CYS A 219 -22.00 1.65 -3.08
N SER A 220 -23.24 1.93 -3.45
CA SER A 220 -23.91 3.17 -3.06
C SER A 220 -24.48 3.02 -1.65
N PRO A 221 -24.25 3.99 -0.76
CA PRO A 221 -24.91 4.03 0.55
C PRO A 221 -26.45 4.00 0.42
N THR A 222 -27.12 3.58 1.47
CA THR A 222 -28.58 3.65 1.52
C THR A 222 -29.07 5.11 1.43
N SER A 223 -30.33 5.30 1.09
CA SER A 223 -30.90 6.66 0.98
C SER A 223 -30.78 7.43 2.30
N GLU A 224 -30.95 6.76 3.43
CA GLU A 224 -30.80 7.34 4.76
C GLU A 224 -29.35 7.72 5.07
N GLU A 225 -28.39 6.84 4.76
CA GLU A 225 -26.97 7.13 4.91
C GLU A 225 -26.52 8.28 4.00
N ALA A 226 -26.95 8.28 2.75
CA ALA A 226 -26.66 9.34 1.79
C ALA A 226 -27.24 10.71 2.26
N GLU A 227 -28.43 10.70 2.85
CA GLU A 227 -29.03 11.93 3.40
C GLU A 227 -28.25 12.40 4.64
N ARG A 228 -27.86 11.52 5.55
CA ARG A 228 -27.00 11.88 6.71
C ARG A 228 -25.66 12.46 6.27
N LEU A 229 -25.05 11.90 5.23
CA LEU A 229 -23.80 12.43 4.66
C LEU A 229 -24.01 13.86 4.11
N ARG A 230 -25.11 14.11 3.38
CA ARG A 230 -25.43 15.44 2.85
C ARG A 230 -25.69 16.44 3.96
N GLN A 231 -26.52 16.09 4.93
CA GLN A 231 -26.83 16.96 6.08
C GLN A 231 -25.58 17.34 6.87
N PHE A 232 -24.65 16.40 7.03
CA PHE A 232 -23.37 16.71 7.66
C PHE A 232 -22.55 17.73 6.85
N GLU A 233 -22.40 17.51 5.54
CA GLU A 233 -21.65 18.42 4.66
C GLU A 233 -22.31 19.80 4.55
N ASP A 234 -23.62 19.86 4.46
CA ASP A 234 -24.39 21.14 4.45
C ASP A 234 -24.23 21.88 5.78
N SER A 235 -24.34 21.21 6.92
CA SER A 235 -24.11 21.78 8.25
C SER A 235 -22.70 22.29 8.43
N LYS A 236 -21.69 21.54 7.95
CA LYS A 236 -20.29 21.95 7.94
C LYS A 236 -20.11 23.22 7.10
N TRP A 237 -20.64 23.23 5.89
CA TRP A 237 -20.55 24.37 4.98
C TRP A 237 -21.20 25.64 5.57
N GLN A 238 -22.41 25.51 6.13
CA GLN A 238 -23.12 26.62 6.78
C GLN A 238 -22.29 27.20 7.93
N TYR A 239 -21.79 26.34 8.81
CA TYR A 239 -20.97 26.76 9.94
C TYR A 239 -19.67 27.45 9.51
N VAL A 240 -18.98 26.86 8.55
CA VAL A 240 -17.72 27.43 8.03
C VAL A 240 -17.97 28.81 7.39
N ASN A 241 -19.01 28.96 6.59
CA ASN A 241 -19.34 30.28 6.02
C ASN A 241 -19.75 31.30 7.09
N GLN A 242 -20.48 30.88 8.11
CA GLN A 242 -20.79 31.75 9.26
C GLN A 242 -19.50 32.17 9.97
N LEU A 243 -18.57 31.25 10.21
CA LEU A 243 -17.26 31.53 10.82
C LEU A 243 -16.44 32.50 9.96
N LEU A 244 -16.42 32.34 8.64
CA LEU A 244 -15.66 33.21 7.74
C LEU A 244 -16.21 34.65 7.72
N THR A 245 -17.51 34.84 7.95
CA THR A 245 -18.18 36.15 8.05
C THR A 245 -18.23 36.68 9.46
N ASP A 246 -17.80 35.92 10.48
CA ASP A 246 -17.80 36.34 11.88
C ASP A 246 -16.78 37.45 12.12
N THR A 247 -17.25 38.60 12.60
CA THR A 247 -16.43 39.82 12.84
C THR A 247 -15.40 39.60 13.95
N ASP A 248 -15.70 38.76 14.93
CA ASP A 248 -14.79 38.51 16.05
C ASP A 248 -13.68 37.54 15.62
N PHE A 249 -14.00 36.56 14.77
CA PHE A 249 -12.99 35.72 14.12
C PHE A 249 -12.08 36.56 13.21
N GLN A 250 -12.62 37.43 12.41
CA GLN A 250 -11.85 38.33 11.55
C GLN A 250 -10.93 39.25 12.38
N LYS A 251 -11.48 39.87 13.45
CA LYS A 251 -10.70 40.72 14.36
C LYS A 251 -9.59 39.92 15.05
N LEU A 252 -9.87 38.70 15.48
CA LEU A 252 -8.86 37.85 16.12
C LEU A 252 -7.68 37.62 15.17
N ILE A 253 -7.94 37.19 13.92
CA ILE A 253 -6.87 36.94 12.94
C ILE A 253 -6.12 38.24 12.58
N THR A 254 -6.83 39.35 12.31
CA THR A 254 -6.19 40.62 11.93
C THR A 254 -5.41 41.28 13.09
N ASN A 255 -5.80 41.02 14.33
CA ASN A 255 -5.12 41.48 15.53
C ASN A 255 -3.99 40.55 15.98
N SER A 256 -3.65 39.51 15.22
CA SER A 256 -2.54 38.63 15.56
C SER A 256 -1.23 39.40 15.62
N LYS A 257 -0.34 38.98 16.53
CA LYS A 257 1.00 39.59 16.72
C LYS A 257 1.83 39.56 15.43
N VAL A 258 1.59 38.56 14.57
CA VAL A 258 2.17 38.43 13.24
C VAL A 258 1.83 39.63 12.35
N LEU A 259 0.55 40.02 12.32
CA LEU A 259 0.09 41.09 11.46
C LEU A 259 0.45 42.46 12.03
N ARG A 260 0.57 42.59 13.36
CA ARG A 260 1.01 43.83 14.04
C ARG A 260 2.53 44.04 13.98
N GLY A 261 3.32 43.14 13.41
CA GLY A 261 4.77 43.21 13.32
C GLY A 261 5.52 42.98 14.64
N ASN A 262 4.86 42.46 15.67
CA ASN A 262 5.41 42.23 16.99
C ASN A 262 6.17 40.90 17.12
N ILE A 263 6.20 40.08 16.09
CA ILE A 263 6.91 38.78 16.05
C ILE A 263 8.12 38.86 15.14
N THR A 264 9.24 38.32 15.58
CA THR A 264 10.46 38.27 14.75
C THR A 264 10.27 37.42 13.51
N SER A 265 10.98 37.74 12.44
CA SER A 265 10.94 36.98 11.19
C SER A 265 11.26 35.47 11.38
N ASP A 266 12.04 35.13 12.41
CA ASP A 266 12.38 33.73 12.72
C ASP A 266 11.17 32.94 13.20
N VAL A 267 10.39 33.50 14.11
CA VAL A 267 9.14 32.89 14.61
C VAL A 267 8.10 32.76 13.49
N LEU A 268 7.97 33.78 12.62
CA LEU A 268 7.10 33.74 11.45
C LEU A 268 7.42 32.58 10.50
N LEU A 269 8.69 32.25 10.39
CA LEU A 269 9.17 31.27 9.44
C LEU A 269 9.37 29.89 10.07
N GLU A 270 9.08 29.71 11.37
CA GLU A 270 9.05 28.41 12.02
C GLU A 270 7.93 27.51 11.47
N ASP A 271 6.74 28.08 11.22
CA ASP A 271 5.66 27.39 10.55
C ASP A 271 5.19 28.12 9.28
N PRO A 272 5.88 27.92 8.15
CA PRO A 272 5.51 28.55 6.88
C PRO A 272 4.13 28.13 6.37
N LYS A 273 3.62 26.98 6.82
CA LYS A 273 2.29 26.45 6.45
C LYS A 273 1.19 27.28 7.09
N TYR A 274 1.32 27.53 8.37
CA TYR A 274 0.36 28.33 9.10
C TYR A 274 0.34 29.78 8.63
N LEU A 275 1.51 30.38 8.43
CA LEU A 275 1.60 31.73 7.86
C LEU A 275 0.93 31.81 6.48
N SER A 276 1.15 30.82 5.61
CA SER A 276 0.47 30.76 4.32
C SER A 276 -1.04 30.71 4.47
N ALA A 277 -1.56 29.95 5.44
CA ALA A 277 -2.99 29.84 5.71
C ALA A 277 -3.59 31.20 6.15
N ILE A 278 -2.87 31.96 7.01
CA ILE A 278 -3.29 33.31 7.42
C ILE A 278 -3.37 34.23 6.20
N LEU A 279 -2.34 34.25 5.35
CA LEU A 279 -2.28 35.15 4.19
C LEU A 279 -3.34 34.81 3.13
N ILE A 280 -3.59 33.52 2.90
CA ILE A 280 -4.66 33.04 2.01
C ILE A 280 -6.03 33.44 2.56
N TYR A 281 -6.24 33.30 3.88
CA TYR A 281 -7.48 33.75 4.53
C TYR A 281 -7.69 35.26 4.36
N LEU A 282 -6.69 36.11 4.69
CA LEU A 282 -6.79 37.56 4.54
C LEU A 282 -7.11 37.98 3.08
N HIS A 283 -6.44 37.34 2.12
CA HIS A 283 -6.70 37.56 0.71
C HIS A 283 -8.14 37.20 0.32
N SER A 284 -8.64 36.07 0.79
CA SER A 284 -10.01 35.59 0.51
C SER A 284 -11.08 36.54 1.07
N GLN A 285 -10.82 37.15 2.24
CA GLN A 285 -11.71 38.09 2.90
C GLN A 285 -11.49 39.54 2.43
N LYS A 286 -10.59 39.76 1.43
CA LYS A 286 -10.22 41.11 0.94
C LYS A 286 -9.72 42.06 2.06
N LEU A 287 -9.11 41.48 3.08
CA LEU A 287 -8.49 42.23 4.17
C LEU A 287 -7.07 42.71 3.76
N GLU A 288 -6.62 43.81 4.34
CA GLU A 288 -5.32 44.39 4.03
C GLU A 288 -4.19 43.46 4.54
N ILE A 289 -3.30 43.07 3.63
CA ILE A 289 -2.10 42.30 3.97
C ILE A 289 -0.94 43.31 4.14
N PRO A 290 -0.25 43.33 5.29
CA PRO A 290 0.91 44.20 5.52
C PRO A 290 1.96 44.05 4.43
N ARG A 291 2.58 45.17 3.96
CA ARG A 291 3.54 45.19 2.85
C ARG A 291 4.73 44.23 3.06
N ASN A 292 5.26 44.20 4.29
CA ASN A 292 6.33 43.29 4.67
C ASN A 292 5.99 41.81 4.47
N LEU A 293 4.73 41.44 4.67
CA LEU A 293 4.23 40.09 4.46
C LEU A 293 3.91 39.81 2.98
N GLN A 294 3.46 40.84 2.23
CA GLN A 294 3.31 40.74 0.77
C GLN A 294 4.65 40.48 0.06
N GLU A 295 5.71 41.14 0.52
CA GLU A 295 7.07 40.90 0.00
C GLU A 295 7.57 39.48 0.30
N LEU A 296 7.14 38.87 1.42
CA LEU A 296 7.43 37.46 1.76
C LEU A 296 6.72 36.47 0.83
N LEU A 297 5.56 36.81 0.30
CA LEU A 297 4.81 35.96 -0.62
C LEU A 297 5.51 35.79 -1.98
N GLY A 298 6.29 36.77 -2.42
CA GLY A 298 7.07 36.74 -3.66
C GLY A 298 6.27 36.49 -4.95
N THR A 299 4.94 36.37 -4.86
CA THR A 299 4.03 36.13 -5.98
C THR A 299 2.84 37.10 -5.95
N LYS A 300 2.37 37.48 -7.13
CA LYS A 300 1.14 38.27 -7.30
C LYS A 300 -0.14 37.40 -7.20
N GLU A 301 0.01 36.06 -7.28
CA GLU A 301 -1.10 35.11 -7.28
C GLU A 301 -1.13 34.37 -5.94
N VAL A 302 -2.12 34.67 -5.11
CA VAL A 302 -2.39 33.97 -3.86
C VAL A 302 -3.43 32.87 -4.15
N PRO A 303 -3.22 31.63 -3.69
CA PRO A 303 -4.22 30.56 -3.83
C PRO A 303 -5.55 30.96 -3.22
N GLN A 304 -6.63 30.39 -3.75
CA GLN A 304 -7.95 30.59 -3.16
C GLN A 304 -8.07 29.80 -1.85
N LEU A 305 -8.88 30.31 -0.91
CA LEU A 305 -9.17 29.64 0.35
C LEU A 305 -10.01 28.38 0.10
N ASN A 306 -9.53 27.26 0.60
CA ASN A 306 -10.25 25.99 0.59
C ASN A 306 -10.25 25.35 2.00
N TYR A 307 -10.98 24.23 2.16
CA TYR A 307 -11.07 23.54 3.45
C TYR A 307 -9.71 23.14 4.04
N ALA A 308 -8.73 22.77 3.22
CA ALA A 308 -7.41 22.38 3.69
C ALA A 308 -6.62 23.55 4.28
N TRP A 309 -6.74 24.74 3.68
CA TRP A 309 -6.13 25.94 4.21
C TRP A 309 -6.84 26.43 5.47
N LEU A 310 -8.18 26.36 5.49
CA LEU A 310 -8.94 26.72 6.69
C LEU A 310 -8.68 25.73 7.84
N GLU A 311 -8.57 24.43 7.56
CA GLU A 311 -8.18 23.43 8.54
C GLU A 311 -6.80 23.75 9.15
N THR A 312 -5.83 24.14 8.30
CA THR A 312 -4.49 24.57 8.77
C THR A 312 -4.59 25.84 9.63
N LEU A 313 -5.41 26.80 9.24
CA LEU A 313 -5.62 28.04 10.02
C LEU A 313 -6.22 27.74 11.39
N LEU A 314 -7.28 26.94 11.44
CA LEU A 314 -7.94 26.59 12.70
C LEU A 314 -7.06 25.69 13.58
N GLN A 315 -6.31 24.78 12.99
CA GLN A 315 -5.36 23.90 13.71
C GLN A 315 -4.28 24.73 14.39
N GLY A 316 -3.70 25.70 13.68
CA GLY A 316 -2.68 26.61 14.19
C GLY A 316 -3.23 27.49 15.32
N LEU A 317 -4.40 28.10 15.10
CA LEU A 317 -5.07 28.97 16.07
C LEU A 317 -5.38 28.24 17.39
N LEU A 318 -5.92 27.02 17.32
CA LEU A 318 -6.40 26.30 18.50
C LEU A 318 -5.31 25.55 19.25
N TYR A 319 -4.29 25.01 18.55
CA TYR A 319 -3.41 23.99 19.15
C TYR A 319 -1.91 24.17 18.96
N GLN A 320 -1.47 24.91 17.94
CA GLN A 320 -0.04 24.99 17.60
C GLN A 320 0.59 26.33 18.00
N THR A 321 -0.08 27.43 17.70
CA THR A 321 0.45 28.78 17.90
C THR A 321 -0.55 29.72 18.61
N PRO A 322 -1.14 29.31 19.75
CA PRO A 322 -2.08 30.19 20.47
C PRO A 322 -1.42 31.48 20.96
N ASP A 323 -0.12 31.47 21.21
CA ASP A 323 0.64 32.65 21.70
C ASP A 323 0.77 33.76 20.66
N TRP A 324 0.41 33.53 19.40
CA TRP A 324 0.36 34.55 18.34
C TRP A 324 -0.83 35.51 18.49
N TYR A 325 -1.69 35.27 19.46
CA TYR A 325 -2.93 36.00 19.70
C TYR A 325 -3.02 36.50 21.14
N ASP A 326 -3.43 37.74 21.37
CA ASP A 326 -3.46 38.35 22.70
C ASP A 326 -4.69 37.96 23.54
N ASP A 327 -5.86 37.74 22.91
CA ASP A 327 -7.15 37.49 23.61
C ASP A 327 -7.83 36.19 23.15
N VAL A 328 -7.09 35.05 23.16
CA VAL A 328 -7.57 33.80 22.55
C VAL A 328 -8.50 32.99 23.43
N ASN A 329 -8.40 33.13 24.77
CA ASN A 329 -8.91 32.10 25.69
C ASN A 329 -10.43 31.85 25.65
N ASP A 330 -11.26 32.85 25.53
CA ASP A 330 -12.72 32.67 25.54
C ASP A 330 -13.28 32.36 24.15
N PHE A 331 -12.80 33.06 23.13
CA PHE A 331 -13.22 32.80 21.75
C PHE A 331 -12.76 31.43 21.28
N SER A 332 -11.50 31.06 21.53
CA SER A 332 -10.97 29.75 21.12
C SER A 332 -11.65 28.57 21.82
N LYS A 333 -11.99 28.72 23.11
CA LYS A 333 -12.76 27.69 23.83
C LYS A 333 -14.14 27.50 23.23
N LYS A 334 -14.84 28.61 22.91
CA LYS A 334 -16.15 28.57 22.25
C LYS A 334 -16.03 27.94 20.86
N LEU A 335 -15.07 28.36 20.06
CA LEU A 335 -14.80 27.85 18.74
C LEU A 335 -14.48 26.33 18.78
N GLU A 336 -13.62 25.91 19.72
CA GLU A 336 -13.30 24.51 19.93
C GLU A 336 -14.52 23.68 20.32
N ALA A 337 -15.35 24.20 21.23
CA ALA A 337 -16.59 23.56 21.67
C ALA A 337 -17.60 23.41 20.51
N ASP A 338 -17.76 24.45 19.72
CA ASP A 338 -18.65 24.46 18.54
C ASP A 338 -18.18 23.47 17.46
N LEU A 339 -16.86 23.42 17.18
CA LEU A 339 -16.26 22.48 16.25
C LEU A 339 -16.39 21.02 16.75
N LYS A 340 -16.18 20.79 18.07
CA LYS A 340 -16.36 19.46 18.68
C LYS A 340 -17.81 18.99 18.62
N ALA A 341 -18.76 19.88 18.94
CA ALA A 341 -20.19 19.57 18.89
C ALA A 341 -20.65 19.15 17.47
N ARG A 342 -19.97 19.63 16.43
CA ARG A 342 -20.23 19.31 15.02
C ARG A 342 -19.40 18.16 14.48
N GLY A 343 -18.55 17.53 15.31
CA GLY A 343 -17.67 16.45 14.89
C GLY A 343 -16.51 16.88 13.97
N LEU A 344 -16.16 18.17 13.99
CA LEU A 344 -15.09 18.76 13.16
C LEU A 344 -13.74 18.85 13.92
N VAL A 345 -13.71 18.49 15.21
CA VAL A 345 -12.51 18.36 16.04
C VAL A 345 -12.57 17.10 16.86
N GLU A 346 -11.48 16.32 16.83
CA GLU A 346 -11.29 15.15 17.68
C GLU A 346 -9.82 15.04 18.10
N LYS A 347 -9.57 14.69 19.36
CA LYS A 347 -8.20 14.52 19.91
C LYS A 347 -7.25 15.68 19.57
N ARG A 348 -7.75 16.91 19.67
CA ARG A 348 -7.02 18.16 19.35
C ARG A 348 -6.61 18.27 17.87
N GLN A 349 -7.31 17.62 16.98
CA GLN A 349 -7.10 17.73 15.54
C GLN A 349 -8.37 18.25 14.87
N VAL A 350 -8.24 19.34 14.11
CA VAL A 350 -9.28 19.88 13.25
C VAL A 350 -9.40 19.01 12.00
N SER A 351 -10.61 18.70 11.58
CA SER A 351 -10.92 17.78 10.49
C SER A 351 -12.02 18.33 9.59
N LEU A 352 -11.68 19.30 8.75
CA LEU A 352 -12.62 19.86 7.76
C LEU A 352 -12.57 19.10 6.43
N VAL A 353 -11.39 18.61 6.06
CA VAL A 353 -11.16 17.85 4.82
C VAL A 353 -11.52 16.38 5.01
N LYS A 354 -11.04 15.75 6.10
CA LYS A 354 -11.32 14.35 6.43
C LYS A 354 -12.33 14.30 7.56
N SER A 355 -13.53 13.81 7.28
CA SER A 355 -14.57 13.67 8.28
C SER A 355 -14.63 12.23 8.79
N LYS A 356 -14.38 12.04 10.09
CA LYS A 356 -14.57 10.72 10.72
C LYS A 356 -16.03 10.27 10.73
N VAL A 357 -16.99 11.22 10.75
CA VAL A 357 -18.42 10.92 10.66
C VAL A 357 -18.71 10.29 9.29
N ASN A 358 -18.25 10.92 8.21
CA ASN A 358 -18.40 10.39 6.87
C ASN A 358 -17.68 9.05 6.70
N ASP A 359 -16.47 8.94 7.23
CA ASP A 359 -15.69 7.70 7.18
C ASP A 359 -16.40 6.55 7.92
N GLN A 360 -16.99 6.79 9.09
CA GLN A 360 -17.76 5.78 9.81
C GLN A 360 -19.00 5.33 9.03
N ILE A 361 -19.75 6.27 8.45
CA ILE A 361 -20.93 5.95 7.65
C ILE A 361 -20.54 5.10 6.45
N LEU A 362 -19.52 5.50 5.71
CA LEU A 362 -19.09 4.79 4.49
C LEU A 362 -18.41 3.44 4.79
N ASN A 363 -17.55 3.35 5.80
CA ASN A 363 -16.91 2.11 6.18
C ASN A 363 -17.91 1.03 6.60
N GLN A 364 -19.00 1.42 7.25
CA GLN A 364 -20.06 0.54 7.76
C GLN A 364 -21.35 0.60 6.93
N SER A 365 -21.30 1.18 5.73
CA SER A 365 -22.49 1.36 4.90
C SER A 365 -23.22 0.06 4.60
N LEU A 366 -24.52 0.06 4.84
CA LEU A 366 -25.44 -1.03 4.52
C LEU A 366 -25.58 -1.25 3.01
N GLY A 367 -25.19 -0.25 2.19
CA GLY A 367 -25.09 -0.42 0.75
C GLY A 367 -24.15 -1.56 0.33
N LYS A 368 -23.22 -1.97 1.19
CA LYS A 368 -22.37 -3.15 0.96
C LYS A 368 -23.15 -4.45 0.95
N LEU A 369 -24.30 -4.53 1.65
CA LEU A 369 -25.18 -5.71 1.60
C LEU A 369 -25.74 -5.92 0.19
N SER A 370 -26.24 -4.86 -0.44
CA SER A 370 -26.69 -4.93 -1.83
C SER A 370 -25.57 -5.32 -2.78
N GLY A 371 -24.35 -4.76 -2.57
CA GLY A 371 -23.16 -5.14 -3.35
C GLY A 371 -22.80 -6.62 -3.22
N ILE A 372 -22.91 -7.22 -2.02
CA ILE A 372 -22.68 -8.65 -1.80
C ILE A 372 -23.74 -9.49 -2.54
N ALA A 373 -25.01 -9.10 -2.47
CA ALA A 373 -26.09 -9.76 -3.19
C ALA A 373 -25.89 -9.68 -4.71
N ASP A 374 -25.57 -8.51 -5.25
CA ASP A 374 -25.29 -8.33 -6.67
C ASP A 374 -24.13 -9.20 -7.15
N ILE A 375 -23.02 -9.22 -6.41
CA ILE A 375 -21.86 -10.05 -6.74
C ILE A 375 -22.21 -11.53 -6.70
N PHE A 376 -22.97 -11.96 -5.71
CA PHE A 376 -23.44 -13.35 -5.63
C PHE A 376 -24.23 -13.73 -6.89
N LEU A 377 -25.18 -12.91 -7.31
CA LEU A 377 -25.98 -13.15 -8.51
C LEU A 377 -25.12 -13.23 -9.78
N ILE A 378 -24.14 -12.32 -9.92
CA ILE A 378 -23.20 -12.30 -11.04
C ILE A 378 -22.38 -13.59 -11.10
N GLU A 379 -21.84 -14.01 -9.97
CA GLU A 379 -20.99 -15.20 -9.88
C GLU A 379 -21.78 -16.49 -10.04
N TYR A 380 -23.01 -16.53 -9.50
CA TYR A 380 -23.91 -17.68 -9.70
C TYR A 380 -24.35 -17.79 -11.17
N ASP A 381 -24.66 -16.69 -11.84
CA ASP A 381 -24.99 -16.67 -13.26
C ASP A 381 -23.83 -17.16 -14.14
N SER A 382 -22.59 -16.91 -13.72
CA SER A 382 -21.36 -17.34 -14.43
C SER A 382 -21.00 -18.81 -14.16
N LEU A 383 -21.11 -19.27 -12.93
CA LEU A 383 -20.55 -20.55 -12.47
C LEU A 383 -21.62 -21.60 -12.10
N GLY A 384 -22.86 -21.19 -11.86
CA GLY A 384 -23.95 -22.10 -11.48
C GLY A 384 -23.56 -23.03 -10.32
N GLN A 385 -23.61 -24.32 -10.54
CA GLN A 385 -23.30 -25.36 -9.54
C GLN A 385 -21.80 -25.47 -9.20
N GLU A 386 -20.93 -24.92 -10.06
CA GLU A 386 -19.48 -24.91 -9.82
C GLU A 386 -19.03 -23.76 -8.89
N LEU A 387 -19.95 -22.87 -8.51
CA LEU A 387 -19.65 -21.77 -7.61
C LEU A 387 -19.12 -22.29 -6.26
N ARG A 388 -17.97 -21.76 -5.86
CA ARG A 388 -17.37 -21.94 -4.53
C ARG A 388 -17.00 -20.55 -4.01
N GLN A 389 -18.03 -19.85 -3.49
CA GLN A 389 -17.89 -18.47 -3.05
C GLN A 389 -17.61 -18.40 -1.56
N LEU A 390 -16.58 -17.64 -1.20
CA LEU A 390 -16.25 -17.30 0.17
C LEU A 390 -16.58 -15.83 0.45
N VAL A 391 -17.36 -15.58 1.50
CA VAL A 391 -17.69 -14.22 1.95
C VAL A 391 -17.14 -13.99 3.34
N LEU A 392 -16.26 -13.01 3.50
CA LEU A 392 -15.57 -12.75 4.77
C LEU A 392 -16.07 -11.48 5.45
N ALA A 393 -16.37 -11.60 6.75
CA ALA A 393 -16.81 -10.53 7.62
C ALA A 393 -15.93 -10.39 8.88
N ASP A 394 -16.01 -9.22 9.55
CA ASP A 394 -15.30 -8.99 10.82
C ASP A 394 -16.03 -9.56 12.03
N TYR A 395 -17.35 -9.43 12.04
CA TYR A 395 -18.19 -9.71 13.21
C TYR A 395 -19.23 -10.75 12.88
N ILE A 396 -19.59 -11.57 13.88
CA ILE A 396 -20.62 -12.60 13.73
C ILE A 396 -22.02 -11.98 13.81
N ARG A 397 -22.24 -11.03 14.71
CA ARG A 397 -23.54 -10.43 15.03
C ARG A 397 -24.57 -11.45 15.52
N LYS A 398 -24.26 -12.10 16.65
CA LYS A 398 -25.12 -13.10 17.28
C LYS A 398 -26.50 -12.58 17.66
N ASP A 399 -26.63 -11.30 17.96
CA ASP A 399 -27.88 -10.57 18.20
C ASP A 399 -28.83 -10.65 17.02
N PHE A 400 -28.33 -10.79 15.82
CA PHE A 400 -29.13 -10.96 14.61
C PHE A 400 -29.67 -12.40 14.41
N ALA A 401 -29.21 -13.40 15.16
CA ALA A 401 -29.57 -14.81 14.96
C ALA A 401 -31.07 -15.07 15.07
N SER A 402 -31.80 -14.39 15.97
CA SER A 402 -33.23 -14.50 16.15
C SER A 402 -34.06 -13.98 14.95
N TYR A 403 -33.47 -13.15 14.11
CA TYR A 403 -34.12 -12.55 12.94
C TYR A 403 -33.87 -13.32 11.63
N LEU A 404 -33.01 -14.35 11.66
CA LEU A 404 -32.76 -15.18 10.50
C LEU A 404 -34.05 -15.85 10.02
N GLY A 405 -34.34 -15.73 8.74
CA GLY A 405 -35.58 -16.25 8.14
C GLY A 405 -36.80 -15.32 8.25
N ASP A 406 -36.69 -14.20 8.94
CA ASP A 406 -37.71 -13.16 8.97
C ASP A 406 -37.53 -12.17 7.82
N SER A 407 -38.27 -12.33 6.73
CA SER A 407 -38.17 -11.46 5.54
C SER A 407 -38.51 -9.99 5.82
N GLN A 408 -39.24 -9.69 6.91
CA GLN A 408 -39.62 -8.32 7.29
C GLN A 408 -38.61 -7.66 8.22
N ALA A 409 -37.73 -8.42 8.83
CA ALA A 409 -36.68 -7.83 9.68
C ALA A 409 -35.69 -6.98 8.87
N SER A 410 -35.51 -5.73 9.30
CA SER A 410 -34.50 -4.84 8.71
C SER A 410 -33.10 -5.29 9.10
N ILE A 411 -32.18 -5.30 8.15
CA ILE A 411 -30.76 -5.57 8.40
C ILE A 411 -30.07 -4.21 8.63
N SER A 412 -29.65 -3.95 9.85
CA SER A 412 -29.08 -2.66 10.27
C SER A 412 -27.58 -2.69 10.53
N GLN A 413 -26.91 -3.81 10.32
CA GLN A 413 -25.50 -4.00 10.63
C GLN A 413 -24.82 -4.93 9.62
N LEU A 414 -23.50 -4.75 9.43
CA LEU A 414 -22.67 -5.67 8.65
C LEU A 414 -22.16 -6.80 9.55
N GLY A 415 -22.08 -8.02 9.02
CA GLY A 415 -21.54 -9.17 9.73
C GLY A 415 -21.91 -10.50 9.08
N VAL A 416 -21.43 -11.60 9.63
CA VAL A 416 -21.61 -12.96 9.07
C VAL A 416 -23.09 -13.32 8.93
N LEU A 417 -23.89 -13.18 10.01
CA LEU A 417 -25.32 -13.53 9.97
C LEU A 417 -26.14 -12.58 9.09
N PRO A 418 -25.96 -11.25 9.14
CA PRO A 418 -26.52 -10.32 8.17
C PRO A 418 -26.19 -10.67 6.71
N TYR A 419 -24.92 -11.03 6.39
CA TYR A 419 -24.55 -11.43 5.02
C TYR A 419 -25.23 -12.72 4.59
N PHE A 420 -25.26 -13.74 5.46
CA PHE A 420 -25.97 -14.98 5.19
C PHE A 420 -27.46 -14.71 4.88
N GLU A 421 -28.14 -13.91 5.69
CA GLU A 421 -29.54 -13.57 5.48
C GLU A 421 -29.75 -12.76 4.19
N THR A 422 -28.87 -11.82 3.87
CA THR A 422 -28.92 -11.06 2.62
C THR A 422 -28.81 -11.99 1.40
N LEU A 423 -27.85 -12.92 1.41
CA LEU A 423 -27.67 -13.89 0.34
C LEU A 423 -28.86 -14.85 0.23
N ARG A 424 -29.39 -15.32 1.36
CA ARG A 424 -30.56 -16.19 1.41
C ARG A 424 -31.80 -15.52 0.81
N ARG A 425 -32.08 -14.27 1.20
CA ARG A 425 -33.19 -13.48 0.66
C ARG A 425 -33.01 -13.25 -0.84
N SER A 426 -31.81 -12.86 -1.28
CA SER A 426 -31.49 -12.63 -2.68
C SER A 426 -31.67 -13.93 -3.50
N ALA A 427 -31.22 -15.07 -3.01
CA ALA A 427 -31.42 -16.34 -3.67
C ALA A 427 -32.92 -16.71 -3.79
N GLN A 428 -33.70 -16.50 -2.71
CA GLN A 428 -35.13 -16.74 -2.69
C GLN A 428 -35.89 -15.82 -3.66
N GLU A 429 -35.57 -14.54 -3.67
CA GLU A 429 -36.17 -13.53 -4.55
C GLU A 429 -35.96 -13.86 -6.04
N HIS A 430 -34.78 -14.37 -6.39
CA HIS A 430 -34.45 -14.74 -7.77
C HIS A 430 -34.72 -16.21 -8.11
N GLY A 431 -35.34 -16.98 -7.20
CA GLY A 431 -35.66 -18.41 -7.41
C GLY A 431 -34.42 -19.30 -7.59
N ILE A 432 -33.29 -18.89 -6.97
CA ILE A 432 -32.01 -19.61 -7.08
C ILE A 432 -31.92 -20.67 -5.98
N SER A 433 -31.67 -21.94 -6.39
CA SER A 433 -31.35 -23.01 -5.46
C SER A 433 -29.84 -23.06 -5.21
N VAL A 434 -29.43 -22.62 -4.04
CA VAL A 434 -28.02 -22.56 -3.62
C VAL A 434 -27.82 -23.05 -2.20
N SER A 435 -26.77 -23.82 -1.95
CA SER A 435 -26.39 -24.29 -0.62
C SER A 435 -25.53 -23.24 0.10
N LEU A 436 -26.15 -22.50 1.02
CA LEU A 436 -25.47 -21.47 1.84
C LEU A 436 -25.04 -22.05 3.19
N ALA A 437 -23.89 -21.66 3.71
CA ALA A 437 -23.46 -22.07 5.04
C ALA A 437 -22.77 -20.90 5.79
N VAL A 438 -22.81 -20.98 7.12
CA VAL A 438 -22.04 -20.10 8.01
C VAL A 438 -20.99 -20.92 8.74
N LEU A 439 -19.75 -20.42 8.76
CA LEU A 439 -18.66 -20.99 9.53
C LEU A 439 -17.92 -19.91 10.31
N SER A 440 -18.10 -19.94 11.62
CA SER A 440 -17.39 -19.03 12.53
C SER A 440 -16.97 -19.78 13.80
N GLY A 441 -16.11 -19.18 14.61
CA GLY A 441 -15.63 -19.81 15.85
C GLY A 441 -16.72 -20.20 16.86
N SER A 442 -17.91 -19.61 16.75
CA SER A 442 -18.98 -19.84 17.73
C SER A 442 -20.37 -20.11 17.12
N VAL A 443 -20.52 -20.03 15.82
CA VAL A 443 -21.76 -20.27 15.10
C VAL A 443 -21.46 -21.02 13.82
N VAL A 444 -22.08 -22.18 13.64
CA VAL A 444 -22.04 -22.98 12.41
C VAL A 444 -23.48 -23.24 11.99
N ILE A 445 -23.86 -22.81 10.79
CA ILE A 445 -25.18 -23.03 10.19
C ILE A 445 -24.93 -23.71 8.85
N LEU A 446 -25.65 -24.83 8.65
CA LEU A 446 -25.50 -25.64 7.43
C LEU A 446 -26.88 -25.94 6.81
N PRO A 447 -26.92 -26.19 5.50
CA PRO A 447 -28.10 -26.78 4.89
C PRO A 447 -28.45 -28.12 5.55
N ALA A 448 -29.71 -28.35 5.80
CA ALA A 448 -30.16 -29.60 6.43
C ALA A 448 -29.78 -30.87 5.61
N SER A 449 -29.68 -30.73 4.30
CA SER A 449 -29.27 -31.77 3.35
C SER A 449 -27.90 -32.36 3.60
N VAL A 450 -26.95 -31.59 4.24
CA VAL A 450 -25.58 -32.07 4.49
C VAL A 450 -25.36 -32.66 5.89
N LYS A 451 -26.42 -32.75 6.69
CA LYS A 451 -26.36 -33.20 8.09
C LYS A 451 -25.73 -34.57 8.23
N GLU A 452 -26.21 -35.54 7.44
CA GLU A 452 -25.76 -36.94 7.50
C GLU A 452 -24.28 -37.05 7.06
N GLU A 453 -23.91 -36.34 6.02
CA GLU A 453 -22.51 -36.32 5.55
C GLU A 453 -21.57 -35.70 6.60
N LEU A 454 -22.01 -34.62 7.30
CA LEU A 454 -21.22 -34.03 8.37
C LEU A 454 -20.98 -35.00 9.53
N VAL A 455 -22.05 -35.73 9.95
CA VAL A 455 -21.95 -36.75 11.00
C VAL A 455 -21.00 -37.87 10.56
N ALA A 456 -21.05 -38.28 9.30
CA ALA A 456 -20.15 -39.31 8.76
C ALA A 456 -18.67 -38.85 8.72
N LEU A 457 -18.39 -37.56 8.53
CA LEU A 457 -17.06 -37.00 8.57
C LEU A 457 -16.50 -36.83 10.01
N LEU A 458 -17.37 -36.81 11.01
CA LEU A 458 -17.00 -36.58 12.42
C LEU A 458 -17.58 -37.66 13.35
N PRO A 459 -17.30 -38.93 13.14
CA PRO A 459 -17.95 -40.03 13.87
C PRO A 459 -17.64 -40.06 15.37
N GLN A 460 -16.58 -39.40 15.77
CA GLN A 460 -16.08 -39.33 17.15
C GLN A 460 -16.65 -38.12 17.95
N ILE A 461 -17.39 -37.22 17.27
CA ILE A 461 -17.86 -35.98 17.88
C ILE A 461 -19.39 -36.04 17.99
N HIS A 462 -19.91 -35.86 19.20
CA HIS A 462 -21.34 -35.72 19.40
C HIS A 462 -21.81 -34.36 18.89
N LEU A 463 -22.50 -34.39 17.75
CA LEU A 463 -23.07 -33.17 17.14
C LEU A 463 -24.55 -33.06 17.54
N THR A 464 -24.96 -31.85 17.88
CA THR A 464 -26.37 -31.50 18.10
C THR A 464 -26.86 -30.57 17.00
N PHE A 465 -28.12 -30.67 16.65
CA PHE A 465 -28.74 -29.89 15.60
C PHE A 465 -29.97 -29.16 16.13
N SER A 466 -30.01 -27.86 16.02
CA SER A 466 -31.06 -27.01 16.51
C SER A 466 -31.62 -26.09 15.43
N ALA A 467 -32.79 -25.54 15.67
CA ALA A 467 -33.41 -24.53 14.83
C ALA A 467 -32.57 -23.22 14.86
N VAL A 468 -32.64 -22.47 13.77
CA VAL A 468 -31.97 -21.21 13.63
C VAL A 468 -32.96 -20.07 13.40
N GLY A 469 -33.15 -19.20 14.37
CA GLY A 469 -34.10 -18.10 14.25
C GLY A 469 -35.50 -18.56 13.82
N ARG A 470 -35.97 -18.00 12.71
CA ARG A 470 -37.27 -18.38 12.08
C ARG A 470 -37.07 -19.23 10.81
N LEU A 471 -35.86 -19.72 10.56
CA LEU A 471 -35.58 -20.59 9.42
C LEU A 471 -36.25 -21.96 9.62
N ASN A 472 -36.75 -22.55 8.53
CA ASN A 472 -37.25 -23.90 8.55
C ASN A 472 -36.09 -24.89 8.80
N GLN A 473 -36.25 -25.77 9.78
CA GLN A 473 -35.26 -26.82 10.10
C GLN A 473 -35.03 -27.82 8.95
N ALA A 474 -35.99 -27.94 8.03
CA ALA A 474 -35.81 -28.74 6.83
C ALA A 474 -34.83 -28.12 5.84
N ASP A 475 -34.59 -26.77 5.92
CA ASP A 475 -33.69 -26.04 5.04
C ASP A 475 -32.33 -25.82 5.68
N TYR A 476 -32.29 -25.38 6.95
CA TYR A 476 -31.08 -25.02 7.67
C TYR A 476 -31.08 -25.48 9.12
N VAL A 477 -29.90 -25.89 9.60
CA VAL A 477 -29.71 -26.30 10.99
C VAL A 477 -28.47 -25.59 11.58
N GLN A 478 -28.54 -25.21 12.84
CA GLN A 478 -27.38 -24.81 13.61
C GLN A 478 -26.73 -26.05 14.21
N VAL A 479 -25.41 -26.17 14.01
CA VAL A 479 -24.64 -27.28 14.55
C VAL A 479 -24.06 -26.86 15.90
N GLY A 480 -24.39 -27.63 16.93
CA GLY A 480 -23.77 -27.56 18.25
C GLY A 480 -22.72 -28.65 18.39
N PHE A 481 -21.55 -28.25 18.91
CA PHE A 481 -20.45 -29.15 19.15
C PHE A 481 -19.67 -28.72 20.42
N PRO A 482 -18.99 -29.66 21.10
CA PRO A 482 -18.17 -29.34 22.27
C PRO A 482 -17.05 -28.36 21.92
N SER A 483 -16.73 -27.46 22.83
CA SER A 483 -15.65 -26.45 22.65
C SER A 483 -14.26 -27.06 22.39
N THR A 484 -14.07 -28.32 22.78
CA THR A 484 -12.84 -29.11 22.57
C THR A 484 -12.86 -29.88 21.23
N ALA A 485 -13.95 -29.80 20.47
CA ALA A 485 -14.07 -30.56 19.22
C ALA A 485 -13.14 -30.02 18.13
N LYS A 486 -12.06 -30.74 17.88
CA LYS A 486 -11.18 -30.51 16.74
C LYS A 486 -11.83 -31.16 15.48
N GLY A 487 -11.74 -30.47 14.31
CA GLY A 487 -12.15 -31.07 13.02
C GLY A 487 -13.41 -30.52 12.40
N ILE A 488 -14.28 -29.76 13.12
CA ILE A 488 -15.51 -29.19 12.52
C ILE A 488 -15.19 -28.27 11.32
N VAL A 489 -14.13 -27.47 11.42
CA VAL A 489 -13.68 -26.60 10.33
C VAL A 489 -13.25 -27.43 9.12
N ALA A 490 -12.50 -28.50 9.34
CA ALA A 490 -12.05 -29.39 8.28
C ALA A 490 -13.23 -30.13 7.60
N ALA A 491 -14.19 -30.63 8.38
CA ALA A 491 -15.37 -31.31 7.84
C ALA A 491 -16.27 -30.36 7.01
N VAL A 492 -16.51 -29.14 7.49
CA VAL A 492 -17.28 -28.14 6.71
C VAL A 492 -16.50 -27.73 5.45
N THR A 493 -15.18 -27.62 5.54
CA THR A 493 -14.31 -27.33 4.39
C THR A 493 -14.39 -28.45 3.34
N GLU A 494 -14.41 -29.70 3.77
CA GLU A 494 -14.55 -30.84 2.89
C GLU A 494 -15.91 -30.85 2.17
N LEU A 495 -17.01 -30.57 2.89
CA LEU A 495 -18.33 -30.40 2.28
C LEU A 495 -18.36 -29.24 1.25
N PHE A 496 -17.63 -28.16 1.53
CA PHE A 496 -17.50 -27.04 0.60
C PHE A 496 -16.69 -27.45 -0.64
N GLN A 497 -15.61 -28.19 -0.48
CA GLN A 497 -14.83 -28.70 -1.61
C GLN A 497 -15.62 -29.66 -2.49
N ARG A 498 -16.41 -30.57 -1.88
CA ARG A 498 -17.28 -31.50 -2.60
C ARG A 498 -18.48 -30.83 -3.29
N GLY A 499 -18.69 -29.53 -3.07
CA GLY A 499 -19.81 -28.80 -3.66
C GLY A 499 -21.15 -28.99 -2.96
N ARG A 500 -21.15 -29.59 -1.79
CA ARG A 500 -22.35 -29.70 -0.94
C ARG A 500 -22.72 -28.34 -0.32
N ILE A 501 -21.76 -27.49 -0.21
CA ILE A 501 -21.88 -26.06 0.13
C ILE A 501 -21.32 -25.28 -1.05
N GLN A 502 -22.06 -24.30 -1.54
CA GLN A 502 -21.65 -23.45 -2.67
C GLN A 502 -21.17 -22.08 -2.20
N VAL A 503 -21.79 -21.52 -1.16
CA VAL A 503 -21.43 -20.24 -0.59
C VAL A 503 -21.17 -20.39 0.90
N LEU A 504 -19.97 -20.01 1.33
CA LEU A 504 -19.55 -20.06 2.71
C LEU A 504 -19.35 -18.64 3.24
N VAL A 505 -20.09 -18.29 4.29
CA VAL A 505 -19.97 -17.00 4.97
C VAL A 505 -19.24 -17.19 6.30
N GLY A 506 -18.15 -16.46 6.53
CA GLY A 506 -17.41 -16.66 7.75
C GLY A 506 -16.64 -15.45 8.24
N THR A 507 -15.95 -15.62 9.38
CA THR A 507 -15.12 -14.56 9.95
C THR A 507 -13.71 -14.58 9.40
N LYS A 508 -13.12 -13.40 9.23
CA LYS A 508 -11.71 -13.24 8.85
C LYS A 508 -10.75 -13.94 9.79
N SER A 509 -11.04 -13.95 11.09
CA SER A 509 -10.20 -14.59 12.10
C SER A 509 -10.14 -16.11 11.99
N LEU A 510 -11.22 -16.76 11.59
CA LEU A 510 -11.26 -18.24 11.45
C LEU A 510 -10.76 -18.69 10.08
N LEU A 511 -11.20 -17.99 9.02
CA LEU A 511 -10.96 -18.39 7.63
C LEU A 511 -9.80 -17.57 6.99
N GLY A 512 -9.21 -16.65 7.73
CA GLY A 512 -8.11 -15.78 7.29
C GLY A 512 -6.71 -16.39 7.44
N GLU A 513 -6.45 -17.10 8.54
CA GLU A 513 -5.12 -17.70 8.82
C GLU A 513 -5.21 -19.20 9.01
N GLY A 514 -4.26 -19.94 8.42
CA GLY A 514 -4.19 -21.40 8.59
C GLY A 514 -5.26 -22.23 7.86
N TRP A 515 -6.37 -21.64 7.42
CA TRP A 515 -7.43 -22.33 6.68
C TRP A 515 -7.05 -22.58 5.23
N ASP A 516 -7.38 -23.74 4.69
CA ASP A 516 -7.09 -24.14 3.31
C ASP A 516 -8.30 -24.68 2.57
N ALA A 517 -8.70 -24.00 1.50
CA ALA A 517 -9.76 -24.41 0.59
C ALA A 517 -9.42 -24.02 -0.84
N PRO A 518 -8.65 -24.83 -1.57
CA PRO A 518 -8.24 -24.56 -2.94
C PRO A 518 -9.38 -24.44 -3.93
N CYS A 519 -10.57 -24.92 -3.58
CA CYS A 519 -11.78 -24.86 -4.41
C CYS A 519 -12.33 -23.44 -4.58
N VAL A 520 -12.02 -22.49 -3.70
CA VAL A 520 -12.56 -21.12 -3.77
C VAL A 520 -12.28 -20.48 -5.13
N ASN A 521 -13.35 -20.14 -5.87
CA ASN A 521 -13.28 -19.52 -7.18
C ASN A 521 -13.93 -18.11 -7.21
N SER A 522 -14.56 -17.70 -6.11
CA SER A 522 -15.05 -16.34 -5.88
C SER A 522 -14.84 -15.95 -4.42
N LEU A 523 -14.21 -14.81 -4.17
CA LEU A 523 -13.95 -14.28 -2.83
C LEU A 523 -14.54 -12.89 -2.71
N ILE A 524 -15.40 -12.67 -1.70
CA ILE A 524 -15.92 -11.35 -1.35
C ILE A 524 -15.29 -10.89 -0.03
N LEU A 525 -14.58 -9.77 -0.07
CA LEU A 525 -14.08 -9.09 1.10
C LEU A 525 -15.13 -8.10 1.59
N GLY A 526 -16.09 -8.60 2.38
CA GLY A 526 -17.31 -7.91 2.76
C GLY A 526 -17.15 -6.82 3.82
N SER A 527 -16.05 -6.82 4.56
CA SER A 527 -15.78 -5.83 5.61
C SER A 527 -14.63 -4.89 5.24
N PHE A 528 -14.55 -3.76 5.95
CA PHE A 528 -13.41 -2.88 5.89
C PHE A 528 -12.13 -3.62 6.30
N ILE A 529 -11.13 -3.64 5.44
CA ILE A 529 -9.84 -4.27 5.71
C ILE A 529 -8.77 -3.18 5.70
N GLY A 530 -8.25 -2.85 6.88
CA GLY A 530 -7.33 -1.74 7.08
C GLY A 530 -5.91 -1.98 6.60
N SER A 531 -5.47 -3.25 6.43
CA SER A 531 -4.08 -3.57 6.08
C SER A 531 -3.95 -4.36 4.78
N PHE A 532 -2.88 -4.08 4.04
CA PHE A 532 -2.44 -4.86 2.89
C PHE A 532 -2.23 -6.33 3.25
N MET A 533 -1.54 -6.57 4.35
CA MET A 533 -1.16 -7.89 4.87
C MET A 533 -2.34 -8.85 4.97
N LEU A 534 -3.37 -8.47 5.75
CA LEU A 534 -4.56 -9.30 5.95
C LEU A 534 -5.32 -9.52 4.64
N SER A 535 -5.40 -8.48 3.81
CA SER A 535 -6.04 -8.56 2.50
C SER A 535 -5.34 -9.55 1.56
N ASN A 536 -3.99 -9.56 1.56
CA ASN A 536 -3.20 -10.46 0.72
C ASN A 536 -3.28 -11.92 1.20
N GLN A 537 -3.32 -12.15 2.51
CA GLN A 537 -3.55 -13.50 3.06
C GLN A 537 -4.91 -14.07 2.62
N MET A 538 -5.98 -13.28 2.72
CA MET A 538 -7.31 -13.72 2.29
C MET A 538 -7.37 -13.94 0.78
N ARG A 539 -6.81 -13.03 -0.01
CA ARG A 539 -6.66 -13.16 -1.47
C ARG A 539 -5.94 -14.45 -1.84
N GLY A 540 -4.86 -14.76 -1.11
CA GLY A 540 -4.08 -15.99 -1.28
C GLY A 540 -4.87 -17.29 -1.14
N ARG A 541 -6.04 -17.28 -0.50
CA ARG A 541 -6.91 -18.46 -0.39
C ARG A 541 -7.64 -18.76 -1.71
N ALA A 542 -8.14 -17.68 -2.35
CA ALA A 542 -8.89 -17.82 -3.59
C ALA A 542 -8.02 -18.20 -4.78
N ILE A 543 -6.75 -17.78 -4.80
CA ILE A 543 -5.87 -17.94 -5.96
C ILE A 543 -5.09 -19.27 -5.99
N ARG A 544 -5.32 -20.19 -5.05
CA ARG A 544 -4.67 -21.52 -5.06
C ARG A 544 -5.15 -22.37 -6.21
N VAL A 545 -4.24 -23.20 -6.74
CA VAL A 545 -4.59 -24.23 -7.72
C VAL A 545 -5.40 -25.32 -7.02
N TRP A 546 -6.45 -25.78 -7.67
CA TRP A 546 -7.28 -26.88 -7.18
C TRP A 546 -6.96 -28.13 -7.98
N GLN A 547 -6.43 -29.16 -7.30
CA GLN A 547 -6.10 -30.42 -7.93
C GLN A 547 -7.33 -31.06 -8.57
N GLY A 548 -7.20 -31.55 -9.80
CA GLY A 548 -8.32 -32.08 -10.58
C GLY A 548 -9.15 -31.04 -11.34
N HIS A 549 -8.91 -29.74 -11.11
CA HIS A 549 -9.59 -28.63 -11.78
C HIS A 549 -8.58 -27.64 -12.39
N PRO A 550 -7.85 -28.03 -13.44
CA PRO A 550 -6.78 -27.21 -14.03
C PRO A 550 -7.29 -25.89 -14.60
N ASP A 551 -8.59 -25.86 -14.98
CA ASP A 551 -9.23 -24.67 -15.58
C ASP A 551 -9.76 -23.68 -14.55
N LYS A 552 -9.53 -23.91 -13.26
CA LYS A 552 -9.93 -22.98 -12.24
C LYS A 552 -9.39 -21.58 -12.48
N THR A 553 -10.27 -20.59 -12.42
CA THR A 553 -9.98 -19.17 -12.31
C THR A 553 -10.62 -18.60 -11.07
N SER A 554 -10.18 -17.44 -10.59
CA SER A 554 -10.75 -16.86 -9.38
C SER A 554 -11.00 -15.36 -9.49
N ASN A 555 -12.17 -14.92 -9.03
CA ASN A 555 -12.51 -13.51 -8.91
C ASN A 555 -12.43 -13.07 -7.43
N ILE A 556 -11.79 -11.93 -7.21
CA ILE A 556 -11.59 -11.35 -5.88
C ILE A 556 -12.28 -10.00 -5.83
N TRP A 557 -13.32 -9.89 -5.03
CA TRP A 557 -14.16 -8.72 -4.94
C TRP A 557 -13.83 -7.87 -3.71
N HIS A 558 -13.46 -6.63 -3.97
CA HIS A 558 -13.24 -5.60 -2.96
C HIS A 558 -14.42 -4.64 -2.96
N LEU A 559 -15.12 -4.53 -1.85
CA LEU A 559 -16.23 -3.59 -1.71
C LEU A 559 -15.71 -2.23 -1.27
N VAL A 560 -16.20 -1.17 -1.90
CA VAL A 560 -15.94 0.20 -1.52
C VAL A 560 -17.24 1.01 -1.54
N ALA A 561 -17.59 1.63 -0.41
CA ALA A 561 -18.75 2.50 -0.36
C ALA A 561 -18.36 3.90 -0.86
N LEU A 562 -19.09 4.41 -1.84
CA LEU A 562 -18.84 5.71 -2.44
C LEU A 562 -20.16 6.43 -2.72
N GLU A 563 -20.33 7.61 -2.15
CA GLU A 563 -21.39 8.54 -2.52
C GLU A 563 -20.77 9.79 -3.16
N PRO A 564 -21.22 10.19 -4.35
CA PRO A 564 -20.86 11.46 -4.93
C PRO A 564 -21.46 12.62 -4.11
N ILE A 565 -20.71 13.08 -3.12
CA ILE A 565 -21.11 14.20 -2.28
C ILE A 565 -20.69 15.49 -2.97
N ARG A 566 -21.58 16.42 -3.06
CA ARG A 566 -21.31 17.77 -3.54
C ARG A 566 -20.70 18.56 -2.38
N ILE A 567 -19.39 18.79 -2.42
CA ILE A 567 -18.72 19.71 -1.50
C ILE A 567 -18.90 21.11 -2.05
N LEU A 568 -19.64 21.95 -1.34
CA LEU A 568 -19.85 23.34 -1.72
C LEU A 568 -18.53 24.11 -1.52
N PRO A 569 -18.05 24.86 -2.53
CA PRO A 569 -16.79 25.58 -2.42
C PRO A 569 -16.91 26.76 -1.44
N LEU A 570 -15.81 27.07 -0.74
CA LEU A 570 -15.73 28.22 0.16
C LEU A 570 -15.58 29.55 -0.60
N SER A 571 -14.99 29.53 -1.79
CA SER A 571 -14.75 30.70 -2.62
C SER A 571 -14.65 30.30 -4.08
N GLY A 572 -15.76 30.36 -4.82
CA GLY A 572 -15.81 30.42 -6.30
C GLY A 572 -15.12 29.32 -7.13
N GLU A 573 -14.46 28.36 -6.52
CA GLU A 573 -13.77 27.25 -7.20
C GLU A 573 -14.74 26.13 -7.63
N LYS A 574 -14.35 25.42 -8.70
CA LYS A 574 -15.07 24.23 -9.14
C LYS A 574 -15.04 23.16 -8.04
N GLU A 575 -16.16 22.48 -7.88
CA GLU A 575 -16.33 21.33 -7.01
C GLU A 575 -15.27 20.25 -7.35
N GLU A 576 -14.27 20.08 -6.51
CA GLU A 576 -13.37 18.93 -6.58
C GLU A 576 -13.58 18.04 -5.36
N GLN A 577 -14.12 16.84 -5.61
CA GLN A 577 -14.02 15.75 -4.65
C GLN A 577 -12.59 15.21 -4.65
N ASP A 578 -11.86 15.44 -3.56
CA ASP A 578 -10.56 14.81 -3.40
C ASP A 578 -10.75 13.34 -2.96
N LEU A 579 -10.02 12.41 -3.60
CA LEU A 579 -9.89 11.01 -3.17
C LEU A 579 -9.52 10.88 -1.68
N ASN A 580 -8.87 11.90 -1.12
CA ASN A 580 -8.48 11.94 0.29
C ASN A 580 -9.64 12.09 1.26
N THR A 581 -10.86 12.37 0.81
CA THR A 581 -12.03 12.56 1.69
C THR A 581 -12.75 11.25 2.06
N ASN A 582 -12.45 10.12 1.40
CA ASN A 582 -13.10 8.83 1.66
C ASN A 582 -12.08 7.79 2.14
N GLN A 583 -12.12 7.42 3.42
CA GLN A 583 -11.19 6.46 4.04
C GLN A 583 -11.31 5.06 3.43
N ASP A 584 -12.51 4.60 3.08
CA ASP A 584 -12.74 3.27 2.48
C ASP A 584 -12.01 3.18 1.12
N LEU A 585 -12.14 4.22 0.30
CA LEU A 585 -11.44 4.31 -0.99
C LEU A 585 -9.93 4.50 -0.84
N GLN A 586 -9.48 5.32 0.11
CA GLN A 586 -8.05 5.47 0.40
C GLN A 586 -7.40 4.15 0.81
N THR A 587 -8.10 3.39 1.66
CA THR A 587 -7.62 2.09 2.12
C THR A 587 -7.57 1.08 0.98
N LEU A 588 -8.58 1.09 0.11
CA LEU A 588 -8.55 0.28 -1.11
C LEU A 588 -7.37 0.69 -2.01
N SER A 589 -7.16 1.99 -2.23
CA SER A 589 -6.04 2.52 -3.04
C SER A 589 -4.69 2.04 -2.52
N ARG A 590 -4.42 2.23 -1.21
CA ARG A 590 -3.17 1.78 -0.58
C ARG A 590 -2.94 0.28 -0.74
N ARG A 591 -3.97 -0.54 -0.58
CA ARG A 591 -3.85 -1.98 -0.80
C ARG A 591 -3.53 -2.32 -2.25
N MET A 592 -4.19 -1.67 -3.21
CA MET A 592 -3.95 -1.90 -4.64
C MET A 592 -2.55 -1.48 -5.08
N GLU A 593 -1.91 -0.52 -4.42
CA GLU A 593 -0.52 -0.11 -4.69
C GLU A 593 0.49 -1.26 -4.51
N HIS A 594 0.12 -2.30 -3.74
CA HIS A 594 0.99 -3.45 -3.48
C HIS A 594 0.51 -4.75 -4.15
N PHE A 595 -0.70 -4.78 -4.73
CA PHE A 595 -1.20 -5.96 -5.43
C PHE A 595 -0.84 -5.95 -6.91
N LEU A 596 0.10 -6.80 -7.30
CA LEU A 596 0.34 -7.13 -8.71
C LEU A 596 -0.83 -7.94 -9.27
N GLY A 597 -1.36 -7.52 -10.39
CA GLY A 597 -2.44 -8.20 -11.09
C GLY A 597 -2.69 -7.62 -12.47
N LEU A 598 -3.52 -8.28 -13.26
CA LEU A 598 -3.85 -7.85 -14.61
C LEU A 598 -4.55 -6.48 -14.64
N ALA A 599 -4.21 -5.68 -15.62
CA ALA A 599 -4.95 -4.48 -15.95
C ALA A 599 -6.23 -4.82 -16.75
N TYR A 600 -7.31 -4.01 -16.60
CA TYR A 600 -8.55 -4.25 -17.34
C TYR A 600 -8.41 -3.91 -18.84
N ASP A 601 -7.69 -2.85 -19.14
CA ASP A 601 -7.60 -2.27 -20.49
C ASP A 601 -6.40 -2.76 -21.28
N TYR A 602 -5.39 -3.33 -20.62
CA TYR A 602 -4.10 -3.69 -21.24
C TYR A 602 -3.67 -5.08 -20.80
N ASP A 603 -2.91 -5.75 -21.67
CA ASP A 603 -2.26 -7.02 -21.34
C ASP A 603 -0.96 -6.77 -20.53
N THR A 604 -1.11 -6.10 -19.39
CA THR A 604 -0.02 -5.78 -18.49
C THR A 604 -0.33 -6.21 -17.06
N ILE A 605 0.71 -6.52 -16.31
CA ILE A 605 0.63 -6.83 -14.87
C ILE A 605 1.21 -5.64 -14.11
N GLU A 606 0.37 -4.97 -13.34
CA GLU A 606 0.69 -3.72 -12.64
C GLU A 606 0.08 -3.68 -11.24
N THR A 607 0.48 -2.69 -10.45
CA THR A 607 -0.18 -2.34 -9.17
C THR A 607 -1.04 -1.07 -9.34
N GLY A 608 -1.80 -0.75 -8.30
CA GLY A 608 -2.60 0.49 -8.23
C GLY A 608 -4.05 0.33 -8.72
N LEU A 609 -4.88 1.29 -8.35
CA LEU A 609 -6.29 1.35 -8.80
C LEU A 609 -6.43 1.63 -10.30
N ASP A 610 -5.43 2.28 -10.91
CA ASP A 610 -5.47 2.58 -12.35
C ASP A 610 -5.55 1.31 -13.21
N ARG A 611 -4.94 0.18 -12.77
CA ARG A 611 -5.06 -1.11 -13.48
C ARG A 611 -6.50 -1.62 -13.53
N LEU A 612 -7.34 -1.23 -12.57
CA LEU A 612 -8.75 -1.58 -12.51
C LEU A 612 -9.64 -0.57 -13.26
N ALA A 613 -9.05 0.37 -13.98
CA ALA A 613 -9.77 1.47 -14.65
C ALA A 613 -10.80 2.16 -13.74
N PHE A 614 -10.47 2.28 -12.45
CA PHE A 614 -11.36 2.85 -11.43
C PHE A 614 -11.70 4.31 -11.76
N PRO A 615 -12.96 4.75 -11.59
CA PRO A 615 -13.36 6.12 -11.88
C PRO A 615 -12.51 7.15 -11.15
N LYS A 616 -12.23 8.28 -11.81
CA LYS A 616 -11.50 9.40 -11.21
C LYS A 616 -12.44 10.50 -10.74
N PRO A 617 -12.10 11.23 -9.67
CA PRO A 617 -12.87 12.38 -9.24
C PRO A 617 -12.98 13.47 -10.34
N PRO A 618 -14.04 14.27 -10.36
CA PRO A 618 -15.22 14.18 -9.51
C PRO A 618 -16.12 12.99 -9.89
N PHE A 619 -16.57 12.24 -8.89
CA PHE A 619 -17.40 11.05 -9.12
C PHE A 619 -18.83 11.44 -9.51
N LYS A 620 -19.40 10.72 -10.49
CA LYS A 620 -20.80 10.85 -10.92
C LYS A 620 -21.52 9.53 -10.81
N LYS A 621 -22.79 9.53 -10.43
CA LYS A 621 -23.61 8.29 -10.33
C LYS A 621 -23.64 7.50 -11.65
N SER A 622 -23.66 8.20 -12.78
CA SER A 622 -23.60 7.56 -14.10
C SER A 622 -22.27 6.83 -14.38
N GLN A 623 -21.16 7.43 -13.96
CA GLN A 623 -19.83 6.81 -14.10
C GLN A 623 -19.69 5.57 -13.20
N ILE A 624 -20.19 5.64 -11.96
CA ILE A 624 -20.21 4.52 -11.03
C ILE A 624 -21.03 3.36 -11.61
N ARG A 625 -22.24 3.66 -12.13
CA ARG A 625 -23.08 2.64 -12.76
C ARG A 625 -22.39 2.01 -13.96
N ALA A 626 -21.85 2.83 -14.88
CA ALA A 626 -21.15 2.33 -16.06
C ALA A 626 -19.93 1.46 -15.68
N TYR A 627 -19.19 1.85 -14.66
CA TYR A 627 -18.08 1.07 -14.15
C TYR A 627 -18.53 -0.28 -13.57
N ASN A 628 -19.57 -0.30 -12.72
CA ASN A 628 -20.09 -1.54 -12.16
C ASN A 628 -20.64 -2.49 -13.24
N GLU A 629 -21.36 -1.96 -14.27
CA GLU A 629 -21.81 -2.79 -15.39
C GLU A 629 -20.64 -3.37 -16.19
N ARG A 630 -19.59 -2.59 -16.37
CA ARG A 630 -18.37 -3.07 -17.04
C ARG A 630 -17.70 -4.21 -16.29
N ILE A 631 -17.51 -4.08 -14.96
CA ILE A 631 -16.87 -5.13 -14.17
C ILE A 631 -17.73 -6.38 -14.06
N LYS A 632 -19.06 -6.26 -14.10
CA LYS A 632 -19.98 -7.39 -14.23
C LYS A 632 -19.71 -8.19 -15.51
N ALA A 633 -19.56 -7.51 -16.63
CA ALA A 633 -19.25 -8.16 -17.90
C ALA A 633 -17.88 -8.84 -17.88
N LEU A 634 -16.85 -8.15 -17.36
CA LEU A 634 -15.50 -8.67 -17.27
C LEU A 634 -15.40 -9.90 -16.34
N SER A 635 -16.15 -9.92 -15.23
CA SER A 635 -16.10 -11.01 -14.25
C SER A 635 -16.69 -12.32 -14.75
N LYS A 636 -17.60 -12.25 -15.72
CA LYS A 636 -18.19 -13.43 -16.38
C LYS A 636 -17.25 -14.05 -17.42
N ASP A 637 -16.35 -13.26 -17.98
CA ASP A 637 -15.43 -13.74 -19.02
C ASP A 637 -14.16 -14.38 -18.40
N ARG A 638 -14.36 -15.58 -17.84
CA ARG A 638 -13.29 -16.34 -17.19
C ARG A 638 -12.33 -17.03 -18.17
N ALA A 639 -12.78 -17.30 -19.39
CA ALA A 639 -11.93 -17.88 -20.43
C ALA A 639 -10.85 -16.91 -20.89
N SER A 640 -11.23 -15.68 -21.24
CA SER A 640 -10.26 -14.66 -21.65
C SER A 640 -9.31 -14.26 -20.53
N LEU A 641 -9.68 -14.42 -19.27
CA LEU A 641 -8.81 -14.17 -18.12
C LEU A 641 -7.55 -15.02 -18.14
N ARG A 642 -7.67 -16.31 -18.49
CA ARG A 642 -6.52 -17.22 -18.65
C ARG A 642 -5.61 -16.78 -19.79
N GLU A 643 -6.20 -16.46 -20.95
CA GLU A 643 -5.46 -16.00 -22.11
C GLU A 643 -4.72 -14.69 -21.82
N LYS A 644 -5.34 -13.75 -21.12
CA LYS A 644 -4.71 -12.50 -20.70
C LYS A 644 -3.52 -12.72 -19.76
N TRP A 645 -3.63 -13.64 -18.81
CA TRP A 645 -2.49 -14.00 -17.96
C TRP A 645 -1.36 -14.57 -18.82
N GLN A 646 -1.66 -15.49 -19.73
CA GLN A 646 -0.65 -16.08 -20.60
C GLN A 646 0.01 -15.04 -21.50
N SER A 647 -0.77 -14.20 -22.21
CA SER A 647 -0.22 -13.13 -23.06
C SER A 647 0.65 -12.15 -22.29
N SER A 648 0.23 -11.77 -21.07
CA SER A 648 0.99 -10.85 -20.22
C SER A 648 2.30 -11.46 -19.69
N LEU A 649 2.39 -12.79 -19.60
CA LEU A 649 3.55 -13.53 -19.09
C LEU A 649 4.49 -14.04 -20.20
N ILE A 650 4.03 -14.17 -21.45
CA ILE A 650 4.84 -14.69 -22.58
C ILE A 650 6.00 -13.77 -22.97
N VAL A 651 5.92 -12.49 -22.63
CA VAL A 651 6.88 -11.47 -23.11
C VAL A 651 8.31 -11.68 -22.59
N ALA A 652 8.58 -12.60 -21.65
CA ALA A 652 9.91 -12.75 -21.08
C ALA A 652 10.24 -14.12 -20.45
N ASP A 653 11.39 -14.67 -20.80
CA ASP A 653 12.01 -15.80 -20.09
C ASP A 653 12.42 -15.44 -18.66
N LYS A 654 12.71 -14.16 -18.39
CA LYS A 654 12.96 -13.61 -17.07
C LYS A 654 12.05 -12.42 -16.83
N LEU A 655 11.22 -12.50 -15.81
CA LEU A 655 10.38 -11.41 -15.34
C LEU A 655 11.17 -10.56 -14.33
N GLU A 656 11.09 -9.25 -14.49
CA GLU A 656 11.66 -8.29 -13.55
C GLU A 656 10.57 -7.33 -13.08
N ILE A 657 10.41 -7.20 -11.75
CA ILE A 657 9.54 -6.17 -11.17
C ILE A 657 10.33 -4.88 -11.11
N VAL A 658 9.73 -3.83 -11.61
CA VAL A 658 10.28 -2.47 -11.57
C VAL A 658 9.30 -1.52 -10.89
N ASN A 659 9.81 -0.53 -10.19
CA ASN A 659 9.04 0.54 -9.59
C ASN A 659 9.08 1.74 -10.54
N GLU A 660 7.99 1.97 -11.27
CA GLU A 660 7.87 3.09 -12.21
C GLU A 660 7.39 4.35 -11.50
N VAL A 661 8.03 5.45 -11.80
CA VAL A 661 7.64 6.79 -11.33
C VAL A 661 7.22 7.63 -12.51
N ALA A 662 5.98 8.12 -12.51
CA ALA A 662 5.49 9.01 -13.54
C ALA A 662 6.04 10.42 -13.38
N ALA A 663 6.58 10.98 -14.44
CA ALA A 663 7.03 12.37 -14.50
C ALA A 663 6.22 13.15 -15.53
N SER A 664 5.61 14.25 -15.09
CA SER A 664 5.00 15.22 -16.02
C SER A 664 6.09 15.89 -16.84
N LYS A 665 5.87 15.98 -18.16
CA LYS A 665 6.84 16.62 -19.10
C LYS A 665 7.19 18.05 -18.70
N ASN A 666 6.28 18.76 -18.04
CA ASN A 666 6.47 20.16 -17.59
C ASN A 666 7.31 20.27 -16.29
N LYS A 667 7.42 19.19 -15.51
CA LYS A 667 8.22 19.17 -14.28
C LYS A 667 9.67 18.73 -14.49
N ILE A 668 10.00 18.16 -15.65
CA ILE A 668 11.38 17.73 -15.93
C ILE A 668 12.28 18.96 -16.04
N PRO A 669 13.43 19.02 -15.33
CA PRO A 669 14.34 20.15 -15.35
C PRO A 669 14.67 20.62 -16.76
N PHE A 670 14.63 21.93 -16.97
CA PHE A 670 14.68 22.55 -18.29
C PHE A 670 15.91 23.44 -18.54
N LEU A 671 16.65 23.81 -17.49
CA LEU A 671 17.73 24.78 -17.60
C LEU A 671 18.83 24.35 -18.56
N VAL A 672 19.16 23.06 -18.62
CA VAL A 672 20.14 22.52 -19.56
C VAL A 672 19.76 22.79 -21.02
N LEU A 673 18.47 22.79 -21.36
CA LEU A 673 17.99 23.13 -22.69
C LEU A 673 18.13 24.63 -22.98
N VAL A 674 17.83 25.48 -21.96
CA VAL A 674 18.01 26.93 -22.08
C VAL A 674 19.49 27.28 -22.31
N ASP A 675 20.38 26.61 -21.60
CA ASP A 675 21.83 26.83 -21.77
C ASP A 675 22.31 26.33 -23.14
N ALA A 676 21.83 25.18 -23.59
CA ALA A 676 22.10 24.69 -24.95
C ALA A 676 21.64 25.69 -26.01
N LEU A 677 20.47 26.31 -25.83
CA LEU A 677 19.96 27.33 -26.76
C LEU A 677 20.83 28.61 -26.74
N LYS A 678 21.33 29.03 -25.60
CA LYS A 678 22.28 30.16 -25.52
C LYS A 678 23.55 29.89 -26.33
N TRP A 679 24.11 28.69 -26.23
CA TRP A 679 25.28 28.29 -26.99
C TRP A 679 25.00 28.21 -28.49
N VAL A 680 23.81 27.76 -28.93
CA VAL A 680 23.39 27.81 -30.34
C VAL A 680 23.34 29.26 -30.83
N ARG A 681 22.72 30.16 -30.05
CA ARG A 681 22.67 31.59 -30.43
C ARG A 681 24.09 32.20 -30.51
N PHE A 682 24.94 31.89 -29.55
CA PHE A 682 26.33 32.38 -29.56
C PHE A 682 27.13 31.85 -30.78
N SER A 683 27.01 30.55 -31.08
CA SER A 683 27.71 29.95 -32.23
C SER A 683 27.18 30.46 -33.57
N LEU A 684 25.86 30.76 -33.65
CA LEU A 684 25.29 31.42 -34.83
C LEU A 684 25.82 32.83 -35.03
N ILE A 685 25.98 33.63 -33.95
CA ILE A 685 26.59 34.97 -34.02
C ILE A 685 28.02 34.85 -34.48
N LEU A 686 28.82 33.93 -33.89
CA LEU A 686 30.20 33.70 -34.28
C LEU A 686 30.33 33.32 -35.75
N PHE A 687 29.48 32.42 -36.24
CA PHE A 687 29.45 31.98 -37.64
C PHE A 687 29.08 33.13 -38.58
N ALA A 688 28.06 33.94 -38.17
CA ALA A 688 27.67 35.13 -38.96
C ALA A 688 28.78 36.16 -39.04
N LEU A 689 29.55 36.38 -37.98
CA LEU A 689 30.69 37.28 -37.96
C LEU A 689 31.84 36.75 -38.86
N ASP A 690 32.05 35.44 -38.84
CA ASP A 690 33.08 34.80 -39.74
C ASP A 690 32.69 34.95 -41.21
N VAL A 691 31.41 34.72 -41.55
CA VAL A 691 30.88 34.91 -42.90
C VAL A 691 31.02 36.37 -43.33
N LEU A 692 30.67 37.36 -42.44
CA LEU A 692 30.87 38.77 -42.71
C LEU A 692 32.34 39.10 -42.95
N TYR A 693 33.24 38.59 -42.12
CA TYR A 693 34.67 38.77 -42.27
C TYR A 693 35.20 38.29 -43.63
N ILE A 694 34.75 37.11 -44.09
CA ILE A 694 35.07 36.54 -45.41
C ILE A 694 34.56 37.44 -46.52
N LEU A 695 33.31 37.93 -46.44
CA LEU A 695 32.70 38.78 -47.40
C LEU A 695 33.42 40.13 -47.54
N PHE A 696 33.83 40.75 -46.47
CA PHE A 696 34.56 42.02 -46.48
C PHE A 696 36.04 41.92 -46.91
N ARG A 697 36.70 40.78 -46.69
CA ARG A 697 38.11 40.59 -46.95
C ARG A 697 38.48 39.83 -48.20
N LEU A 698 37.52 39.16 -48.89
CA LEU A 698 37.68 38.42 -50.21
C LEU A 698 38.83 37.42 -50.24
N ARG A 699 39.37 36.95 -49.06
CA ARG A 699 40.53 36.06 -48.99
C ARG A 699 40.15 34.70 -48.40
N LEU A 700 39.23 33.97 -49.06
CA LEU A 700 38.65 32.70 -48.63
C LEU A 700 39.70 31.63 -48.33
N TYR A 701 40.80 31.56 -49.08
CA TYR A 701 41.78 30.47 -48.96
C TYR A 701 42.65 30.53 -47.70
N LYS A 702 42.72 31.66 -46.99
CA LYS A 702 43.54 31.82 -45.77
C LYS A 702 42.78 31.60 -44.49
N VAL A 703 41.46 31.55 -44.49
CA VAL A 703 40.63 31.46 -43.27
C VAL A 703 39.62 30.26 -43.29
N TRP A 704 39.70 29.39 -44.32
CA TRP A 704 38.79 28.25 -44.46
C TRP A 704 38.75 27.35 -43.19
N TRP A 705 39.85 27.20 -42.50
CA TRP A 705 39.94 26.45 -41.28
C TRP A 705 39.12 27.09 -40.11
N LEU A 706 39.04 28.44 -40.07
CA LEU A 706 38.25 29.15 -39.07
C LEU A 706 36.75 28.93 -39.35
N THR A 707 36.37 29.04 -40.61
CA THR A 707 35.01 28.76 -41.04
C THR A 707 34.57 27.32 -40.75
N LEU A 708 35.51 26.38 -41.01
CA LEU A 708 35.26 24.97 -40.66
C LEU A 708 35.12 24.78 -39.15
N ALA A 709 35.96 25.44 -38.35
CA ALA A 709 35.87 25.39 -36.90
C ALA A 709 34.56 26.01 -36.38
N CYS A 710 34.13 27.15 -36.89
CA CYS A 710 32.85 27.77 -36.57
C CYS A 710 31.65 26.86 -36.96
N LEU A 711 31.73 26.21 -38.10
CA LEU A 711 30.69 25.30 -38.58
C LEU A 711 30.60 24.01 -37.75
N LEU A 712 31.75 23.44 -37.35
CA LEU A 712 31.82 22.29 -36.46
C LEU A 712 31.29 22.67 -35.08
N PHE A 713 31.66 23.86 -34.56
CA PHE A 713 31.14 24.34 -33.27
C PHE A 713 29.63 24.58 -33.31
N LEU A 714 29.13 25.21 -34.37
CA LEU A 714 27.70 25.40 -34.59
C LEU A 714 26.97 24.02 -34.67
N SER A 715 27.50 23.08 -35.46
CA SER A 715 26.95 21.73 -35.55
C SER A 715 26.90 21.05 -34.20
N PHE A 716 27.98 21.13 -33.42
CA PHE A 716 28.03 20.56 -32.06
C PHE A 716 26.98 21.17 -31.13
N THR A 717 26.84 22.51 -31.12
CA THR A 717 25.84 23.19 -30.26
C THR A 717 24.40 22.89 -30.68
N VAL A 718 24.13 22.78 -31.99
CA VAL A 718 22.82 22.39 -32.53
C VAL A 718 22.52 20.94 -32.17
N LEU A 719 23.45 20.01 -32.35
CA LEU A 719 23.28 18.61 -31.95
C LEU A 719 22.99 18.48 -30.45
N ARG A 720 23.75 19.24 -29.62
CA ARG A 720 23.51 19.31 -28.19
C ARG A 720 22.11 19.83 -27.86
N TYR A 721 21.66 20.89 -28.53
CA TYR A 721 20.28 21.40 -28.35
C TYR A 721 19.23 20.38 -28.74
N VAL A 722 19.37 19.74 -29.89
CA VAL A 722 18.42 18.69 -30.36
C VAL A 722 18.39 17.51 -29.38
N PHE A 723 19.54 17.12 -28.83
CA PHE A 723 19.63 16.07 -27.83
C PHE A 723 18.84 16.41 -26.55
N PHE A 724 19.03 17.61 -25.98
CA PHE A 724 18.31 18.03 -24.78
C PHE A 724 16.86 18.47 -25.02
N LYS A 725 16.43 18.65 -26.28
CA LYS A 725 15.04 18.98 -26.59
C LYS A 725 14.07 17.86 -26.18
N SER A 726 14.50 16.61 -26.23
CA SER A 726 13.71 15.45 -25.83
C SER A 726 13.50 15.39 -24.31
N PRO A 727 12.25 15.42 -23.81
CA PRO A 727 11.95 15.23 -22.38
C PRO A 727 12.39 13.84 -21.88
N TYR A 728 12.31 12.83 -22.74
CA TYR A 728 12.77 11.47 -22.48
C TYR A 728 14.26 11.43 -22.13
N VAL A 729 15.10 12.08 -22.93
CA VAL A 729 16.56 12.14 -22.68
C VAL A 729 16.85 12.86 -21.35
N ARG A 730 16.19 13.99 -21.11
CA ARG A 730 16.39 14.77 -19.88
C ARG A 730 16.00 13.98 -18.64
N LEU A 731 14.86 13.27 -18.67
CA LEU A 731 14.41 12.43 -17.57
C LEU A 731 15.37 11.27 -17.32
N ARG A 732 15.84 10.62 -18.36
CA ARG A 732 16.85 9.55 -18.27
C ARG A 732 18.15 10.04 -17.65
N LEU A 733 18.67 11.17 -18.09
CA LEU A 733 19.89 11.76 -17.57
C LEU A 733 19.73 12.22 -16.11
N LEU A 734 18.57 12.77 -15.75
CA LEU A 734 18.24 13.08 -14.37
C LEU A 734 18.27 11.81 -13.50
N GLY A 735 17.58 10.77 -13.91
CA GLY A 735 17.58 9.49 -13.20
C GLY A 735 18.97 8.90 -13.04
N GLU A 736 19.81 8.92 -14.10
CA GLU A 736 21.21 8.45 -14.03
C GLU A 736 22.07 9.31 -13.07
N SER A 737 21.83 10.61 -13.00
CA SER A 737 22.51 11.47 -12.04
C SER A 737 22.14 11.12 -10.60
N ILE A 738 20.84 10.89 -10.33
CA ILE A 738 20.33 10.46 -9.03
C ILE A 738 20.91 9.09 -8.68
N ARG A 739 20.88 8.12 -9.61
CA ARG A 739 21.46 6.80 -9.39
C ARG A 739 22.95 6.87 -9.00
N LYS A 740 23.75 7.68 -9.71
CA LYS A 740 25.17 7.86 -9.39
C LYS A 740 25.38 8.48 -8.02
N ALA A 741 24.56 9.48 -7.65
CA ALA A 741 24.61 10.09 -6.32
C ALA A 741 24.29 9.07 -5.22
N MET A 742 23.30 8.19 -5.46
CA MET A 742 22.92 7.13 -4.54
C MET A 742 23.99 6.04 -4.42
N LEU A 743 24.66 5.67 -5.50
CA LEU A 743 25.78 4.71 -5.49
C LEU A 743 26.97 5.25 -4.69
N ASP A 744 27.39 6.49 -4.97
CA ASP A 744 28.52 7.13 -4.28
C ASP A 744 28.27 7.32 -2.78
N SER A 745 27.00 7.47 -2.39
CA SER A 745 26.58 7.57 -1.00
C SER A 745 26.32 6.22 -0.33
N GLY A 746 26.54 5.09 -1.02
CA GLY A 746 26.33 3.73 -0.49
C GLY A 746 24.86 3.33 -0.28
N HIS A 747 23.93 4.03 -0.93
CA HIS A 747 22.50 3.75 -0.83
C HIS A 747 21.97 2.76 -1.86
N LEU A 748 22.72 2.50 -2.92
CA LEU A 748 22.46 1.42 -3.87
C LEU A 748 23.57 0.38 -3.80
N SER A 749 23.18 -0.90 -3.90
CA SER A 749 24.10 -2.04 -3.80
C SER A 749 24.62 -2.50 -5.16
N ASP A 750 23.87 -2.31 -6.26
CA ASP A 750 24.22 -2.81 -7.60
C ASP A 750 24.75 -1.70 -8.50
N GLU A 751 26.06 -1.74 -8.77
CA GLU A 751 26.72 -0.82 -9.69
C GLU A 751 26.27 -1.01 -11.15
N HIS A 752 25.79 -2.20 -11.52
CA HIS A 752 25.38 -2.53 -12.88
C HIS A 752 23.93 -2.15 -13.18
N SER A 753 23.19 -1.69 -12.17
CA SER A 753 21.85 -1.16 -12.38
C SER A 753 21.84 -0.01 -13.39
N ARG A 754 20.74 0.16 -14.12
CA ARG A 754 20.59 1.20 -15.16
C ARG A 754 19.22 1.88 -15.07
N VAL A 755 19.21 3.17 -15.36
CA VAL A 755 17.94 3.91 -15.44
C VAL A 755 17.33 3.74 -16.82
N GLN A 756 16.07 3.34 -16.85
CA GLN A 756 15.27 3.32 -18.08
C GLN A 756 14.09 4.29 -17.97
N VAL A 757 13.66 4.76 -19.13
CA VAL A 757 12.50 5.63 -19.25
C VAL A 757 11.62 5.03 -20.34
N ASP A 758 10.33 4.91 -20.08
CA ASP A 758 9.33 4.46 -21.04
C ASP A 758 8.29 5.55 -21.25
N GLU A 759 7.79 5.67 -22.46
CA GLU A 759 6.69 6.55 -22.80
C GLU A 759 5.43 5.71 -23.02
N GLU A 760 4.43 5.88 -22.13
CA GLU A 760 3.10 5.34 -22.38
C GLU A 760 2.31 6.36 -23.21
N LYS A 761 2.21 6.13 -24.51
CA LYS A 761 1.51 7.03 -25.45
C LYS A 761 0.07 7.27 -25.06
N GLU A 762 -0.60 6.28 -24.53
CA GLU A 762 -2.00 6.32 -24.13
C GLU A 762 -2.25 7.15 -22.86
N ARG A 763 -1.25 7.24 -21.99
CA ARG A 763 -1.32 8.06 -20.76
C ARG A 763 -0.61 9.41 -20.87
N TYR A 764 0.04 9.70 -21.99
CA TYR A 764 0.83 10.92 -22.23
C TYR A 764 1.86 11.20 -21.14
N ALA A 765 2.34 10.16 -20.45
CA ALA A 765 3.28 10.24 -19.34
C ALA A 765 4.60 9.55 -19.68
N LEU A 766 5.68 10.07 -19.10
CA LEU A 766 6.99 9.42 -19.09
C LEU A 766 7.16 8.72 -17.75
N PHE A 767 7.57 7.46 -17.78
CA PHE A 767 7.84 6.65 -16.60
C PHE A 767 9.33 6.36 -16.51
N THR A 768 9.93 6.62 -15.36
CA THR A 768 11.33 6.28 -15.09
C THR A 768 11.41 5.21 -14.02
N TYR A 769 12.39 4.31 -14.16
CA TYR A 769 12.61 3.21 -13.21
C TYR A 769 14.04 2.72 -13.26
N LEU A 770 14.45 2.00 -12.21
CA LEU A 770 15.74 1.32 -12.13
C LEU A 770 15.57 -0.10 -12.66
N LYS A 771 16.39 -0.48 -13.63
CA LYS A 771 16.53 -1.85 -14.13
C LYS A 771 17.78 -2.48 -13.52
N GLY A 772 17.67 -3.72 -13.01
CA GLY A 772 18.70 -4.35 -12.17
C GLY A 772 18.64 -3.86 -10.73
N GLY A 773 19.51 -4.38 -9.90
CA GLY A 773 19.55 -4.11 -8.47
C GLY A 773 18.53 -4.90 -7.64
N SER A 774 18.63 -4.81 -6.33
CA SER A 774 17.70 -5.42 -5.38
C SER A 774 16.33 -4.72 -5.43
N MET A 775 15.31 -5.34 -4.86
CA MET A 775 13.98 -4.70 -4.73
C MET A 775 14.07 -3.41 -3.92
N ARG A 776 14.92 -3.39 -2.89
CA ARG A 776 15.22 -2.19 -2.11
C ARG A 776 15.82 -1.09 -2.96
N ASP A 777 16.80 -1.41 -3.81
CA ASP A 777 17.41 -0.41 -4.70
C ASP A 777 16.37 0.24 -5.61
N LYS A 778 15.46 -0.56 -6.16
CA LYS A 778 14.38 -0.10 -7.04
C LYS A 778 13.37 0.77 -6.30
N GLU A 779 13.02 0.39 -5.08
CA GLU A 779 12.07 1.13 -4.25
C GLU A 779 12.68 2.45 -3.78
N LEU A 780 13.90 2.43 -3.26
CA LEU A 780 14.61 3.62 -2.79
C LEU A 780 14.88 4.61 -3.94
N PHE A 781 15.22 4.11 -5.13
CA PHE A 781 15.36 4.94 -6.32
C PHE A 781 14.03 5.59 -6.73
N ALA A 782 12.95 4.83 -6.74
CA ALA A 782 11.62 5.35 -7.05
C ALA A 782 11.16 6.38 -6.03
N GLN A 783 11.38 6.14 -4.74
CA GLN A 783 11.10 7.10 -3.67
C GLN A 783 11.90 8.38 -3.87
N THR A 784 13.21 8.27 -4.10
CA THR A 784 14.11 9.42 -4.26
C THR A 784 13.71 10.31 -5.44
N ILE A 785 13.36 9.71 -6.59
CA ILE A 785 12.83 10.45 -7.75
C ILE A 785 11.44 11.02 -7.44
N GLY A 786 10.59 10.27 -6.76
CA GLY A 786 9.28 10.72 -6.32
C GLY A 786 9.39 11.98 -5.45
N GLU A 787 10.24 11.97 -4.44
CA GLU A 787 10.50 13.11 -3.55
C GLU A 787 11.08 14.31 -4.31
N PHE A 788 11.96 14.10 -5.29
CA PHE A 788 12.49 15.17 -6.12
C PHE A 788 11.42 15.93 -6.91
N PHE A 789 10.41 15.21 -7.42
CA PHE A 789 9.28 15.80 -8.14
C PHE A 789 8.10 16.20 -7.25
N ALA A 790 8.13 15.83 -5.96
CA ALA A 790 7.07 16.15 -5.01
C ALA A 790 6.87 17.67 -4.85
N PRO A 791 5.68 18.12 -4.49
CA PRO A 791 5.45 19.50 -4.10
C PRO A 791 6.36 19.90 -2.93
N VAL A 792 6.89 21.12 -2.98
CA VAL A 792 7.68 21.65 -1.86
C VAL A 792 6.77 21.84 -0.65
N ASP A 793 7.12 21.23 0.47
CA ASP A 793 6.40 21.36 1.75
C ASP A 793 7.28 22.01 2.83
N ASN A 794 8.14 21.24 3.48
CA ASN A 794 9.02 21.72 4.56
C ASN A 794 10.43 21.12 4.48
N GLN A 795 10.95 20.93 3.29
CA GLN A 795 12.28 20.36 3.06
C GLN A 795 13.38 21.23 3.64
N ARG A 796 14.43 20.60 4.16
CA ARG A 796 15.59 21.25 4.74
C ARG A 796 16.46 21.97 3.70
N TYR A 797 16.52 21.41 2.48
CA TYR A 797 17.23 21.99 1.34
C TYR A 797 16.37 21.98 0.10
N LEU A 798 16.50 23.03 -0.70
CA LEU A 798 15.85 23.18 -2.00
C LEU A 798 16.88 23.51 -3.07
N LEU A 799 16.59 23.07 -4.29
CA LEU A 799 17.28 23.49 -5.50
C LEU A 799 16.49 24.64 -6.13
N LYS A 800 17.10 25.81 -6.24
CA LYS A 800 16.47 26.99 -6.85
C LYS A 800 17.14 27.34 -8.18
N ALA A 801 16.35 27.49 -9.23
CA ALA A 801 16.79 28.06 -10.49
C ALA A 801 16.89 29.59 -10.38
N GLU A 802 17.95 30.20 -10.87
CA GLU A 802 18.04 31.68 -10.88
C GLU A 802 17.03 32.33 -11.83
N LYS A 803 16.76 31.71 -12.97
CA LYS A 803 15.74 32.12 -13.96
C LYS A 803 15.04 30.89 -14.50
N ALA A 804 13.77 30.73 -14.18
CA ALA A 804 12.93 29.70 -14.76
C ALA A 804 12.03 30.31 -15.86
N PRO A 805 11.92 29.65 -17.02
CA PRO A 805 10.93 30.03 -18.04
C PRO A 805 9.50 29.93 -17.50
N ALA A 806 8.59 30.72 -18.06
CA ALA A 806 7.17 30.65 -17.69
C ALA A 806 6.61 29.22 -17.88
N GLY A 807 5.84 28.74 -16.90
CA GLY A 807 5.26 27.40 -16.92
C GLY A 807 6.19 26.24 -16.51
N GLN A 808 7.43 26.54 -16.09
CA GLN A 808 8.39 25.54 -15.59
C GLN A 808 8.64 25.69 -14.09
N SER A 809 8.93 24.58 -13.40
CA SER A 809 9.26 24.63 -11.97
C SER A 809 10.63 25.30 -11.75
N ALA A 810 10.62 26.35 -10.92
CA ALA A 810 11.82 27.03 -10.47
C ALA A 810 12.50 26.35 -9.26
N TYR A 811 11.80 25.44 -8.61
CA TYR A 811 12.22 24.82 -7.35
C TYR A 811 12.04 23.31 -7.42
N PHE A 812 13.02 22.59 -6.86
CA PHE A 812 12.92 21.15 -6.62
C PHE A 812 13.32 20.83 -5.19
N ALA A 813 12.69 19.81 -4.61
CA ALA A 813 13.05 19.32 -3.30
C ALA A 813 14.36 18.53 -3.37
N VAL A 814 15.24 18.70 -2.37
CA VAL A 814 16.30 17.73 -2.14
C VAL A 814 15.67 16.53 -1.41
N PRO A 815 15.81 15.31 -1.93
CA PRO A 815 15.25 14.12 -1.31
C PRO A 815 15.73 13.90 0.12
N THR A 816 14.90 13.30 0.97
CA THR A 816 15.18 13.04 2.39
C THR A 816 16.48 12.28 2.61
N LEU A 817 16.84 11.43 1.67
CA LEU A 817 18.09 10.66 1.65
C LEU A 817 19.34 11.57 1.70
N PHE A 818 19.28 12.75 1.10
CA PHE A 818 20.39 13.71 0.98
C PHE A 818 20.24 14.99 1.80
N GLU A 819 19.13 15.16 2.54
CA GLU A 819 18.86 16.40 3.26
C GLU A 819 19.45 16.48 4.68
N LYS A 820 20.02 15.40 5.21
CA LYS A 820 20.51 15.35 6.59
C LYS A 820 21.71 16.29 6.82
N ARG A 821 22.65 16.35 5.88
CA ARG A 821 23.86 17.18 5.94
C ARG A 821 23.98 18.06 4.71
N LYS A 822 24.60 19.22 4.87
CA LYS A 822 24.85 20.16 3.76
C LYS A 822 25.75 19.54 2.68
N GLU A 823 26.73 18.76 3.11
CA GLU A 823 27.67 18.09 2.22
C GLU A 823 26.98 17.08 1.30
N ASP A 824 26.05 16.30 1.84
CA ASP A 824 25.29 15.31 1.07
C ASP A 824 24.36 16.01 0.06
N ALA A 825 23.69 17.09 0.49
CA ALA A 825 22.85 17.89 -0.40
C ALA A 825 23.66 18.59 -1.50
N GLN A 826 24.89 19.02 -1.19
CA GLN A 826 25.78 19.64 -2.19
C GLN A 826 26.29 18.60 -3.18
N LYS A 827 26.75 17.45 -2.71
CA LYS A 827 27.15 16.33 -3.58
C LYS A 827 26.01 15.91 -4.52
N PHE A 828 24.79 15.81 -3.99
CA PHE A 828 23.63 15.52 -4.81
C PHE A 828 23.44 16.55 -5.93
N LEU A 829 23.55 17.85 -5.63
CA LEU A 829 23.47 18.90 -6.63
C LEU A 829 24.60 18.80 -7.66
N ASP A 830 25.83 18.49 -7.23
CA ASP A 830 27.01 18.38 -8.12
C ASP A 830 26.82 17.25 -9.15
N TYR A 831 26.24 16.12 -8.76
CA TYR A 831 25.86 15.04 -9.69
C TYR A 831 24.78 15.45 -10.69
N LEU A 832 23.83 16.28 -10.26
CA LEU A 832 22.71 16.70 -11.09
C LEU A 832 23.08 17.81 -12.08
N THR A 833 23.94 18.75 -11.68
CA THR A 833 24.27 19.98 -12.42
C THR A 833 24.62 19.76 -13.89
N PRO A 834 25.44 18.75 -14.30
CA PRO A 834 25.78 18.51 -15.70
C PRO A 834 24.58 18.22 -16.59
N ASN A 835 23.54 17.61 -16.03
CA ASN A 835 22.39 17.07 -16.78
C ASN A 835 21.10 17.89 -16.62
N ILE A 836 20.97 18.68 -15.55
CA ILE A 836 19.76 19.49 -15.33
C ILE A 836 20.01 21.00 -15.50
N GLY A 837 21.29 21.45 -15.53
CA GLY A 837 21.67 22.85 -15.55
C GLY A 837 22.01 23.39 -14.15
N GLN A 838 22.34 24.67 -14.08
CA GLN A 838 22.77 25.30 -12.84
C GLN A 838 21.61 25.66 -11.94
N TYR A 839 21.54 24.98 -10.80
CA TYR A 839 20.68 25.28 -9.69
C TYR A 839 21.51 25.70 -8.49
N ARG A 840 20.93 26.51 -7.61
CA ARG A 840 21.55 26.91 -6.37
C ARG A 840 20.94 26.11 -5.21
N LEU A 841 21.79 25.57 -4.34
CA LEU A 841 21.35 24.95 -3.10
C LEU A 841 20.93 26.02 -2.10
N VAL A 842 19.71 25.90 -1.57
CA VAL A 842 19.14 26.82 -0.59
C VAL A 842 18.89 26.05 0.71
N TYR A 843 19.49 26.50 1.81
CA TYR A 843 19.19 26.01 3.15
C TYR A 843 17.97 26.73 3.70
N THR A 844 16.90 26.00 4.01
CA THR A 844 15.58 26.58 4.34
C THR A 844 15.42 26.99 5.81
N ARG A 845 16.38 26.67 6.68
CA ARG A 845 16.27 26.93 8.13
C ARG A 845 16.88 28.25 8.57
N ASN A 846 17.33 29.10 7.64
CA ASN A 846 17.73 30.48 7.90
C ASN A 846 16.68 31.43 7.31
N GLU A 847 16.71 32.71 7.70
CA GLU A 847 15.72 33.71 7.32
C GLU A 847 15.52 33.83 5.79
N ALA A 848 16.61 33.97 5.04
CA ALA A 848 16.56 34.07 3.59
C ALA A 848 16.01 32.77 2.94
N GLY A 849 16.40 31.61 3.46
CA GLY A 849 15.93 30.32 2.94
C GLY A 849 14.47 30.03 3.27
N ARG A 850 13.99 30.46 4.43
CA ARG A 850 12.60 30.35 4.82
C ARG A 850 11.68 31.21 3.92
N LYS A 851 12.13 32.40 3.54
CA LYS A 851 11.43 33.24 2.54
C LYS A 851 11.28 32.48 1.21
N ILE A 852 12.39 31.87 0.76
CA ILE A 852 12.40 31.07 -0.48
C ILE A 852 11.50 29.82 -0.34
N LEU A 853 11.48 29.16 0.81
CA LEU A 853 10.61 28.01 1.08
C LEU A 853 9.14 28.42 0.98
N LEU A 854 8.75 29.55 1.57
CA LEU A 854 7.37 30.06 1.51
C LEU A 854 6.98 30.37 0.05
N GLU A 855 7.84 31.07 -0.69
CA GLU A 855 7.63 31.39 -2.11
C GLU A 855 7.48 30.11 -2.95
N SER A 856 8.37 29.14 -2.77
CA SER A 856 8.37 27.86 -3.51
C SER A 856 7.13 27.02 -3.22
N ARG A 857 6.67 27.05 -1.97
CA ARG A 857 5.50 26.32 -1.53
C ARG A 857 4.23 26.89 -2.15
N ILE A 858 4.05 28.19 -2.13
CA ILE A 858 2.89 28.84 -2.74
C ILE A 858 2.82 28.56 -4.24
N LYS A 859 3.99 28.61 -4.92
CA LYS A 859 4.08 28.28 -6.36
C LYS A 859 3.81 26.81 -6.66
N SER A 860 4.20 25.90 -5.77
CA SER A 860 3.96 24.46 -5.95
C SER A 860 2.51 24.06 -5.67
N LEU A 861 1.80 24.80 -4.82
CA LEU A 861 0.41 24.53 -4.47
C LEU A 861 -0.58 24.90 -5.58
N SER A 862 -0.23 25.82 -6.48
CA SER A 862 -1.01 26.10 -7.68
C SER A 862 -1.04 24.93 -8.67
N ASN A 863 -0.14 23.93 -8.53
CA ASN A 863 -0.01 22.76 -9.40
C ASN A 863 -0.47 21.45 -8.72
N LYS A 864 -1.45 21.51 -7.81
CA LYS A 864 -1.92 20.35 -7.01
C LYS A 864 -2.40 19.13 -7.79
N ASN A 865 -2.74 19.25 -9.07
CA ASN A 865 -3.30 18.15 -9.89
C ASN A 865 -2.27 17.12 -10.39
N ASP A 866 -0.98 17.33 -10.15
CA ASP A 866 0.06 16.41 -10.61
C ASP A 866 0.53 15.51 -9.45
N ARG A 867 -0.30 14.55 -9.07
CA ARG A 867 0.18 13.46 -8.19
C ARG A 867 1.27 12.67 -8.92
N ILE A 868 2.38 12.43 -8.23
CA ILE A 868 3.40 11.51 -8.70
C ILE A 868 2.82 10.11 -8.55
N LEU A 869 2.57 9.44 -9.67
CA LEU A 869 2.11 8.07 -9.69
C LEU A 869 3.34 7.16 -9.63
N THR A 870 3.44 6.39 -8.55
CA THR A 870 4.38 5.28 -8.43
C THR A 870 3.61 3.98 -8.61
N LYS A 871 4.10 3.08 -9.45
CA LYS A 871 3.51 1.76 -9.63
C LYS A 871 4.58 0.70 -9.81
N LYS A 872 4.32 -0.49 -9.30
CA LYS A 872 5.11 -1.68 -9.64
C LYS A 872 4.58 -2.27 -10.95
N LYS A 873 5.45 -2.64 -11.85
CA LYS A 873 5.11 -3.26 -13.14
C LYS A 873 6.05 -4.42 -13.42
N VAL A 874 5.50 -5.49 -13.98
CA VAL A 874 6.31 -6.61 -14.45
C VAL A 874 6.81 -6.32 -15.85
N LYS A 875 8.12 -6.42 -16.06
CA LYS A 875 8.78 -6.21 -17.35
C LYS A 875 9.71 -7.38 -17.68
N SER A 876 10.12 -7.44 -18.94
CA SER A 876 11.16 -8.36 -19.37
C SER A 876 12.53 -7.89 -18.90
N ALA A 877 13.29 -8.77 -18.26
CA ALA A 877 14.67 -8.49 -17.87
C ALA A 877 15.64 -8.39 -19.08
N LEU A 878 15.21 -8.85 -20.25
CA LEU A 878 16.04 -8.93 -21.47
C LEU A 878 15.97 -7.69 -22.37
N LYS A 879 15.10 -6.74 -22.11
CA LYS A 879 14.97 -5.52 -22.92
C LYS A 879 15.75 -4.34 -22.38
#